data_c4b570d0d9d1f7a29fd75a2412a578ac
#
_entry.id   c4b570d0d9d1f7a29fd75a2412a578ac
#
_cell.length_a   1.000
_cell.length_b   1.000
_cell.length_c   1.000
_cell.angle_alpha   90.00
_cell.angle_beta   90.00
_cell.angle_gamma   90.00
#
_symmetry.space_group_name_H-M   'P 1'
#
loop_
_entity.id
_entity.type
_entity.pdbx_description
1 polymer ?
#
loop_
_entity_poly.entity_id
_entity_poly.type
_entity_poly.pdbx_seq_one_letter_code
_entity_poly.pdbx_strand_id
1 'polypeptide(L)'
;MQTFREVIKPYWKGKSLEDVLKKRYGKEISALSTVVKINQKDHAQGHICPNVREWLEKGPAGLKEEAQQQLLDCKEEQRPFYESILLVMDGVCRFLMRYHDELQKEAKQHPDWKQDMIETAEICKALSKRPAETFHEAVQSMWILFVVLHMESNASSFSPGRLDEILYPYYRKDRELGRLDAQRALDIIECLWLKFNQIVYLRNKNSAKYFAGFPIGFNIAVGGQDVHGEDVCNELSFLFLLAQEHIGLPQPNLSVRLHRGTGDALLKKAVRVVAKGSGMPQFFNDEAIIAELEKLGISHQDAMDYAIVGCVELTTQGNNLGWSDAAMFNLNKVLELTLHHGRCLLTNQQLGPDLGGLDTYESYEELESAFDAMIDHFLQRMIPACEEVEKAHIDILPSPFLSSVIDDCMEQGMDVTRGGAHYNLSGIQMIQVANLADSLAAIKALVYDRKSVTGEALQYALEHNFAQDEMLRQRLLNKVDKYGNDVEWVDMLGAKWASAFRDKLRSFTNYRKGPYHTGMYTVSAHVPMGEHVGASADGRLAGTPLADGGMSAVYGRDLHGPTAVLKSVSRLSCDCTTNGGLLNMKFLPEFFQNEQGIDKFAGFLRTFVDLRIPHIQFNVVRKEDLLAAQKHPEQYASLTVRVAGYTAYFVELAQELQNEIIARTSYEGI
;
A
#
# COMPACT_ATOMS: atom_id res chain seq x y z
N MET A 1 -23.48 5.23 -16.55
CA MET A 1 -23.64 3.77 -16.65
C MET A 1 -24.13 3.30 -18.01
N GLN A 2 -25.13 3.96 -18.65
CA GLN A 2 -25.62 3.60 -19.97
C GLN A 2 -24.52 3.73 -21.04
N THR A 3 -23.87 4.89 -21.15
CA THR A 3 -22.74 5.14 -22.06
C THR A 3 -21.63 4.10 -21.90
N PHE A 4 -21.30 3.73 -20.66
CA PHE A 4 -20.30 2.70 -20.41
C PHE A 4 -20.70 1.35 -21.02
N ARG A 5 -21.96 0.93 -20.82
CA ARG A 5 -22.46 -0.37 -21.32
C ARG A 5 -22.64 -0.42 -22.84
N GLU A 6 -23.09 0.69 -23.43
CA GLU A 6 -23.51 0.74 -24.84
C GLU A 6 -22.40 1.20 -25.79
N VAL A 7 -21.43 1.98 -25.31
CA VAL A 7 -20.37 2.56 -26.14
C VAL A 7 -18.97 2.09 -25.68
N ILE A 8 -18.58 2.37 -24.43
CA ILE A 8 -17.21 2.15 -23.97
C ILE A 8 -16.85 0.67 -23.92
N LYS A 9 -17.65 -0.13 -23.23
CA LYS A 9 -17.40 -1.56 -23.07
C LYS A 9 -17.39 -2.33 -24.39
N PRO A 10 -18.32 -2.12 -25.33
CA PRO A 10 -18.27 -2.75 -26.64
C PRO A 10 -17.04 -2.35 -27.47
N TYR A 11 -16.62 -1.09 -27.41
CA TYR A 11 -15.42 -0.61 -28.09
C TYR A 11 -14.14 -1.32 -27.64
N TRP A 12 -13.98 -1.51 -26.35
CA TRP A 12 -12.78 -2.14 -25.77
C TRP A 12 -12.82 -3.67 -25.76
N LYS A 13 -13.95 -4.30 -26.13
CA LYS A 13 -14.06 -5.76 -26.18
C LYS A 13 -13.02 -6.38 -27.12
N GLY A 14 -12.20 -7.27 -26.58
CA GLY A 14 -11.12 -7.93 -27.31
C GLY A 14 -9.83 -7.10 -27.47
N LYS A 15 -9.82 -5.85 -26.96
CA LYS A 15 -8.70 -4.90 -27.03
C LYS A 15 -8.21 -4.46 -25.66
N SER A 16 -8.90 -4.81 -24.57
CA SER A 16 -8.50 -4.44 -23.22
C SER A 16 -7.19 -5.13 -22.83
N LEU A 17 -6.51 -4.57 -21.80
CA LEU A 17 -5.31 -5.16 -21.23
C LEU A 17 -5.54 -6.63 -20.83
N GLU A 18 -6.68 -6.91 -20.16
CA GLU A 18 -7.07 -8.26 -19.77
C GLU A 18 -7.23 -9.19 -20.98
N ASP A 19 -7.87 -8.74 -22.05
CA ASP A 19 -8.05 -9.53 -23.29
C ASP A 19 -6.71 -9.86 -23.96
N VAL A 20 -5.78 -8.91 -23.97
CA VAL A 20 -4.43 -9.08 -24.54
C VAL A 20 -3.62 -10.07 -23.71
N LEU A 21 -3.57 -9.90 -22.40
CA LEU A 21 -2.87 -10.80 -21.50
C LEU A 21 -3.46 -12.21 -21.52
N LYS A 22 -4.77 -12.35 -21.57
CA LYS A 22 -5.43 -13.65 -21.67
C LYS A 22 -5.03 -14.41 -22.94
N LYS A 23 -4.81 -13.71 -24.04
CA LYS A 23 -4.31 -14.32 -25.29
C LYS A 23 -2.84 -14.68 -25.23
N ARG A 24 -2.00 -13.82 -24.61
CA ARG A 24 -0.54 -13.98 -24.55
C ARG A 24 -0.10 -15.00 -23.50
N TYR A 25 -0.60 -14.87 -22.28
CA TYR A 25 -0.09 -15.59 -21.10
C TYR A 25 -1.16 -16.05 -20.09
N GLY A 26 -2.44 -16.06 -20.50
CA GLY A 26 -3.56 -16.31 -19.61
C GLY A 26 -3.58 -17.70 -18.96
N LYS A 27 -3.06 -18.73 -19.62
CA LYS A 27 -2.98 -20.10 -19.07
C LYS A 27 -2.00 -20.16 -17.90
N GLU A 28 -0.82 -19.58 -18.06
CA GLU A 28 0.26 -19.55 -17.08
C GLU A 28 -0.13 -18.72 -15.87
N ILE A 29 -0.70 -17.51 -16.09
CA ILE A 29 -1.23 -16.66 -15.01
C ILE A 29 -2.33 -17.38 -14.22
N SER A 30 -3.22 -18.09 -14.91
CA SER A 30 -4.29 -18.86 -14.27
C SER A 30 -3.73 -20.05 -13.46
N ALA A 31 -2.73 -20.74 -13.98
CA ALA A 31 -2.07 -21.87 -13.29
C ALA A 31 -1.34 -21.42 -12.02
N LEU A 32 -0.84 -20.18 -11.97
CA LEU A 32 -0.18 -19.61 -10.79
C LEU A 32 -1.17 -19.11 -9.73
N SER A 33 -2.42 -18.82 -10.07
CA SER A 33 -3.34 -17.98 -9.30
C SER A 33 -3.65 -18.46 -7.88
N THR A 34 -3.41 -19.74 -7.57
CA THR A 34 -3.58 -20.31 -6.22
C THR A 34 -2.41 -19.96 -5.29
N VAL A 35 -1.21 -19.77 -5.85
CA VAL A 35 0.02 -19.47 -5.10
C VAL A 35 0.42 -18.01 -5.25
N VAL A 36 0.32 -17.48 -6.48
CA VAL A 36 0.74 -16.13 -6.83
C VAL A 36 -0.40 -15.38 -7.50
N LYS A 37 -0.76 -14.24 -6.95
CA LYS A 37 -1.69 -13.32 -7.58
C LYS A 37 -0.91 -12.26 -8.34
N ILE A 38 -0.94 -12.31 -9.65
CA ILE A 38 -0.43 -11.23 -10.51
C ILE A 38 -1.45 -10.10 -10.52
N ASN A 39 -1.00 -8.88 -10.24
CA ASN A 39 -1.83 -7.68 -10.15
C ASN A 39 -1.70 -6.79 -11.39
N GLN A 40 -2.54 -5.73 -11.43
CA GLN A 40 -2.56 -4.69 -12.47
C GLN A 40 -2.62 -5.24 -13.92
N LYS A 41 -3.30 -6.37 -14.07
CA LYS A 41 -3.52 -7.06 -15.36
C LYS A 41 -4.82 -6.65 -16.07
N ASP A 42 -5.62 -5.81 -15.44
CA ASP A 42 -6.92 -5.33 -15.91
C ASP A 42 -7.06 -3.79 -15.86
N HIS A 43 -6.03 -3.09 -15.38
CA HIS A 43 -5.99 -1.63 -15.26
C HIS A 43 -4.54 -1.12 -15.34
N ALA A 44 -4.35 0.20 -15.49
CA ALA A 44 -3.04 0.82 -15.57
C ALA A 44 -2.25 0.70 -14.25
N GLN A 45 -0.95 0.87 -14.34
CA GLN A 45 -0.09 0.91 -13.15
C GLN A 45 -0.41 2.16 -12.32
N GLY A 46 -0.56 1.94 -11.02
CA GLY A 46 -0.72 2.96 -10.00
C GLY A 46 0.41 2.88 -8.97
N HIS A 47 0.15 3.37 -7.75
CA HIS A 47 1.14 3.45 -6.68
C HIS A 47 2.34 4.32 -7.11
N ILE A 48 2.02 5.53 -7.60
CA ILE A 48 2.99 6.48 -8.15
C ILE A 48 2.84 7.82 -7.43
N CYS A 49 3.97 8.42 -7.08
CA CYS A 49 4.06 9.80 -6.63
C CYS A 49 4.62 10.65 -7.79
N PRO A 50 3.78 11.41 -8.50
CA PRO A 50 4.26 12.28 -9.58
C PRO A 50 5.10 13.43 -9.02
N ASN A 51 5.90 14.10 -9.85
CA ASN A 51 6.64 15.29 -9.47
C ASN A 51 5.69 16.48 -9.30
N VAL A 52 5.08 16.56 -8.10
CA VAL A 52 4.15 17.65 -7.75
C VAL A 52 4.88 18.98 -7.69
N ARG A 53 6.17 19.03 -7.27
CA ARG A 53 6.98 20.27 -7.23
C ARG A 53 7.11 20.85 -8.64
N GLU A 54 7.56 20.04 -9.59
CA GLU A 54 7.72 20.45 -10.98
C GLU A 54 6.39 20.88 -11.62
N TRP A 55 5.31 20.14 -11.36
CA TRP A 55 3.98 20.52 -11.80
C TRP A 55 3.54 21.89 -11.28
N LEU A 56 3.81 22.20 -10.00
CA LEU A 56 3.48 23.50 -9.41
C LEU A 56 4.35 24.63 -9.94
N GLU A 57 5.62 24.35 -10.28
CA GLU A 57 6.60 25.32 -10.78
C GLU A 57 6.45 25.62 -12.27
N LYS A 58 6.05 24.64 -13.09
CA LYS A 58 5.91 24.80 -14.54
C LYS A 58 4.45 24.96 -14.98
N GLY A 59 3.55 24.25 -14.36
CA GLY A 59 2.16 24.13 -14.80
C GLY A 59 2.03 23.50 -16.19
N PRO A 60 0.80 23.31 -16.70
CA PRO A 60 0.59 22.68 -18.01
C PRO A 60 1.19 23.52 -19.16
N ALA A 61 1.24 24.85 -19.04
CA ALA A 61 1.81 25.71 -20.06
C ALA A 61 3.35 25.57 -20.14
N GLY A 62 4.04 25.52 -19.00
CA GLY A 62 5.48 25.33 -18.96
C GLY A 62 5.94 23.97 -19.44
N LEU A 63 5.24 22.90 -19.04
CA LEU A 63 5.50 21.53 -19.54
C LEU A 63 5.27 21.42 -21.05
N LYS A 64 4.26 22.14 -21.56
CA LYS A 64 4.03 22.23 -23.01
C LYS A 64 5.20 22.92 -23.73
N GLU A 65 5.71 24.06 -23.21
CA GLU A 65 6.85 24.76 -23.79
C GLU A 65 8.10 23.89 -23.80
N GLU A 66 8.35 23.15 -22.73
CA GLU A 66 9.44 22.18 -22.64
C GLU A 66 9.34 21.10 -23.72
N ALA A 67 8.18 20.45 -23.83
CA ALA A 67 7.93 19.44 -24.88
C ALA A 67 8.11 20.02 -26.29
N GLN A 68 7.73 21.29 -26.53
CA GLN A 68 7.96 21.97 -27.80
C GLN A 68 9.44 22.14 -28.10
N GLN A 69 10.25 22.52 -27.11
CA GLN A 69 11.70 22.67 -27.25
C GLN A 69 12.37 21.33 -27.57
N GLN A 70 12.04 20.29 -26.82
CA GLN A 70 12.57 18.95 -27.05
C GLN A 70 12.19 18.39 -28.42
N LEU A 71 11.00 18.72 -28.93
CA LEU A 71 10.52 18.28 -30.24
C LEU A 71 11.37 18.85 -31.41
N LEU A 72 12.03 19.97 -31.23
CA LEU A 72 12.88 20.58 -32.28
C LEU A 72 14.11 19.75 -32.62
N ASP A 73 14.72 19.13 -31.60
CA ASP A 73 16.01 18.43 -31.72
C ASP A 73 15.89 16.91 -31.46
N CYS A 74 14.65 16.38 -31.27
CA CYS A 74 14.42 14.98 -30.96
C CYS A 74 14.69 14.05 -32.13
N LYS A 75 15.02 12.80 -31.84
CA LYS A 75 15.06 11.73 -32.83
C LYS A 75 13.64 11.39 -33.33
N GLU A 76 13.53 10.86 -34.57
CA GLU A 76 12.24 10.51 -35.17
C GLU A 76 11.43 9.53 -34.30
N GLU A 77 12.09 8.61 -33.58
CA GLU A 77 11.45 7.64 -32.67
C GLU A 77 10.86 8.28 -31.40
N GLN A 78 11.37 9.45 -30.98
CA GLN A 78 10.88 10.20 -29.81
C GLN A 78 9.76 11.17 -30.15
N ARG A 79 9.61 11.54 -31.42
CA ARG A 79 8.62 12.52 -31.92
C ARG A 79 7.18 12.23 -31.47
N PRO A 80 6.67 10.98 -31.57
CA PRO A 80 5.29 10.68 -31.13
C PRO A 80 5.09 10.92 -29.63
N PHE A 81 6.13 10.72 -28.81
CA PHE A 81 6.07 10.99 -27.37
C PHE A 81 5.84 12.48 -27.10
N TYR A 82 6.68 13.37 -27.65
CA TYR A 82 6.52 14.81 -27.43
C TYR A 82 5.23 15.37 -28.04
N GLU A 83 4.85 14.91 -29.22
CA GLU A 83 3.57 15.30 -29.85
C GLU A 83 2.37 14.90 -28.99
N SER A 84 2.40 13.74 -28.33
CA SER A 84 1.34 13.30 -27.41
C SER A 84 1.26 14.18 -26.17
N ILE A 85 2.40 14.58 -25.59
CA ILE A 85 2.44 15.52 -24.46
C ILE A 85 1.85 16.88 -24.85
N LEU A 86 2.21 17.42 -26.02
CA LEU A 86 1.63 18.68 -26.50
C LEU A 86 0.11 18.62 -26.57
N LEU A 87 -0.45 17.53 -27.11
CA LEU A 87 -1.88 17.33 -27.20
C LEU A 87 -2.55 17.25 -25.83
N VAL A 88 -1.92 16.55 -24.89
CA VAL A 88 -2.44 16.39 -23.53
C VAL A 88 -2.42 17.71 -22.78
N MET A 89 -1.31 18.47 -22.83
CA MET A 89 -1.20 19.78 -22.17
C MET A 89 -2.19 20.80 -22.74
N ASP A 90 -2.39 20.81 -24.05
CA ASP A 90 -3.47 21.59 -24.67
C ASP A 90 -4.86 21.18 -24.13
N GLY A 91 -5.06 19.87 -23.93
CA GLY A 91 -6.27 19.33 -23.33
C GLY A 91 -6.49 19.84 -21.91
N VAL A 92 -5.44 19.86 -21.08
CA VAL A 92 -5.49 20.35 -19.68
C VAL A 92 -5.79 21.85 -19.65
N CYS A 93 -5.11 22.66 -20.48
CA CYS A 93 -5.37 24.10 -20.53
C CYS A 93 -6.84 24.39 -20.93
N ARG A 94 -7.39 23.65 -21.91
CA ARG A 94 -8.82 23.77 -22.29
C ARG A 94 -9.75 23.28 -21.18
N PHE A 95 -9.39 22.23 -20.47
CA PHE A 95 -10.16 21.73 -19.32
C PHE A 95 -10.26 22.79 -18.22
N LEU A 96 -9.17 23.44 -17.86
CA LEU A 96 -9.15 24.54 -16.88
C LEU A 96 -10.03 25.72 -17.36
N MET A 97 -9.94 26.12 -18.62
CA MET A 97 -10.77 27.19 -19.17
C MET A 97 -12.27 26.83 -19.18
N ARG A 98 -12.62 25.59 -19.45
CA ARG A 98 -14.03 25.13 -19.34
C ARG A 98 -14.54 25.23 -17.90
N TYR A 99 -13.74 24.91 -16.89
CA TYR A 99 -14.10 25.13 -15.50
C TYR A 99 -14.26 26.60 -15.18
N HIS A 100 -13.37 27.47 -15.67
CA HIS A 100 -13.52 28.91 -15.54
C HIS A 100 -14.89 29.36 -16.08
N ASP A 101 -15.24 29.01 -17.32
CA ASP A 101 -16.46 29.44 -17.96
C ASP A 101 -17.73 28.93 -17.24
N GLU A 102 -17.71 27.67 -16.81
CA GLU A 102 -18.85 27.07 -16.11
C GLU A 102 -19.03 27.68 -14.70
N LEU A 103 -17.95 27.88 -13.93
CA LEU A 103 -18.01 28.52 -12.62
C LEU A 103 -18.53 29.97 -12.72
N GLN A 104 -18.09 30.75 -13.73
CA GLN A 104 -18.62 32.09 -13.98
C GLN A 104 -20.11 32.11 -14.30
N LYS A 105 -20.62 31.06 -14.93
CA LYS A 105 -22.05 30.89 -15.22
C LYS A 105 -22.82 30.46 -13.95
N GLU A 106 -22.34 29.47 -13.23
CA GLU A 106 -22.98 28.93 -12.02
C GLU A 106 -22.99 29.99 -10.88
N ALA A 107 -21.96 30.83 -10.75
CA ALA A 107 -21.90 31.91 -9.77
C ALA A 107 -23.09 32.91 -9.87
N LYS A 108 -23.74 33.00 -11.04
CA LYS A 108 -24.93 33.86 -11.22
C LYS A 108 -26.21 33.19 -10.68
N GLN A 109 -26.21 31.87 -10.55
CA GLN A 109 -27.34 31.06 -10.11
C GLN A 109 -27.27 30.73 -8.61
N HIS A 110 -26.07 30.82 -8.00
CA HIS A 110 -25.79 30.46 -6.63
C HIS A 110 -25.21 31.66 -5.82
N PRO A 111 -26.05 32.61 -5.37
CA PRO A 111 -25.57 33.82 -4.70
C PRO A 111 -24.74 33.55 -3.43
N ASP A 112 -25.06 32.49 -2.69
CA ASP A 112 -24.40 32.15 -1.44
C ASP A 112 -22.93 31.64 -1.65
N TRP A 113 -22.66 31.08 -2.81
CA TRP A 113 -21.35 30.55 -3.20
C TRP A 113 -20.64 31.40 -4.27
N LYS A 114 -21.24 32.54 -4.64
CA LYS A 114 -20.79 33.35 -5.77
C LYS A 114 -19.33 33.75 -5.67
N GLN A 115 -18.88 34.19 -4.50
CA GLN A 115 -17.52 34.67 -4.34
C GLN A 115 -16.49 33.56 -4.50
N ASP A 116 -16.73 32.40 -3.86
CA ASP A 116 -15.84 31.25 -3.95
C ASP A 116 -15.79 30.67 -5.38
N MET A 117 -16.93 30.66 -6.08
CA MET A 117 -16.97 30.23 -7.48
C MET A 117 -16.19 31.17 -8.41
N ILE A 118 -16.30 32.49 -8.21
CA ILE A 118 -15.53 33.47 -8.99
C ILE A 118 -14.04 33.35 -8.70
N GLU A 119 -13.64 33.23 -7.44
CA GLU A 119 -12.25 33.03 -7.03
C GLU A 119 -11.67 31.78 -7.69
N THR A 120 -12.36 30.64 -7.58
CA THR A 120 -11.94 29.37 -8.20
C THR A 120 -11.88 29.48 -9.73
N ALA A 121 -12.81 30.20 -10.35
CA ALA A 121 -12.79 30.44 -11.80
C ALA A 121 -11.52 31.19 -12.24
N GLU A 122 -11.17 32.29 -11.55
CA GLU A 122 -9.96 33.05 -11.86
C GLU A 122 -8.68 32.24 -11.61
N ILE A 123 -8.65 31.39 -10.54
CA ILE A 123 -7.57 30.44 -10.31
C ILE A 123 -7.44 29.48 -11.51
N CYS A 124 -8.50 28.83 -11.96
CA CYS A 124 -8.46 27.94 -13.12
C CYS A 124 -7.94 28.63 -14.39
N LYS A 125 -8.37 29.87 -14.62
CA LYS A 125 -7.89 30.69 -15.76
C LYS A 125 -6.41 31.04 -15.62
N ALA A 126 -5.93 31.38 -14.42
CA ALA A 126 -4.53 31.67 -14.16
C ALA A 126 -3.66 30.42 -14.42
N LEU A 127 -4.04 29.27 -13.82
CA LEU A 127 -3.33 28.00 -13.96
C LEU A 127 -3.31 27.45 -15.41
N SER A 128 -4.24 27.87 -16.26
CA SER A 128 -4.18 27.54 -17.68
C SER A 128 -3.08 28.24 -18.45
N LYS A 129 -2.43 29.26 -17.87
CA LYS A 129 -1.46 30.15 -18.54
C LYS A 129 -0.12 30.25 -17.85
N ARG A 130 -0.07 30.04 -16.54
CA ARG A 130 1.13 30.19 -15.72
C ARG A 130 1.12 29.20 -14.55
N PRO A 131 2.27 28.97 -13.91
CA PRO A 131 2.35 28.18 -12.69
C PRO A 131 1.58 28.83 -11.50
N ALA A 132 1.45 28.03 -10.41
CA ALA A 132 0.85 28.52 -9.17
C ALA A 132 1.73 29.57 -8.48
N GLU A 133 1.12 30.61 -7.90
CA GLU A 133 1.83 31.69 -7.19
C GLU A 133 1.37 31.84 -5.73
N THR A 134 0.16 31.37 -5.40
CA THR A 134 -0.44 31.45 -4.07
C THR A 134 -0.72 30.06 -3.51
N PHE A 135 -0.96 29.96 -2.19
CA PHE A 135 -1.29 28.69 -1.55
C PHE A 135 -2.56 28.07 -2.13
N HIS A 136 -3.62 28.86 -2.33
CA HIS A 136 -4.87 28.36 -2.91
C HIS A 136 -4.68 27.87 -4.35
N GLU A 137 -3.92 28.62 -5.17
CA GLU A 137 -3.57 28.18 -6.52
C GLU A 137 -2.76 26.87 -6.51
N ALA A 138 -1.79 26.72 -5.59
CA ALA A 138 -0.97 25.52 -5.49
C ALA A 138 -1.81 24.29 -5.11
N VAL A 139 -2.71 24.41 -4.12
CA VAL A 139 -3.63 23.32 -3.74
C VAL A 139 -4.58 22.97 -4.89
N GLN A 140 -5.15 23.98 -5.57
CA GLN A 140 -6.03 23.76 -6.72
C GLN A 140 -5.30 23.13 -7.90
N SER A 141 -4.08 23.57 -8.20
CA SER A 141 -3.24 23.02 -9.27
C SER A 141 -2.88 21.57 -9.01
N MET A 142 -2.44 21.25 -7.79
CA MET A 142 -2.18 19.86 -7.37
C MET A 142 -3.43 18.99 -7.51
N TRP A 143 -4.60 19.46 -7.07
CA TRP A 143 -5.85 18.71 -7.24
C TRP A 143 -6.16 18.43 -8.73
N ILE A 144 -5.96 19.41 -9.63
CA ILE A 144 -6.16 19.25 -11.08
C ILE A 144 -5.20 18.19 -11.64
N LEU A 145 -3.94 18.15 -11.22
CA LEU A 145 -2.99 17.09 -11.59
C LEU A 145 -3.60 15.71 -11.33
N PHE A 146 -4.12 15.48 -10.12
CA PHE A 146 -4.70 14.18 -9.75
C PHE A 146 -6.00 13.86 -10.50
N VAL A 147 -6.84 14.86 -10.76
CA VAL A 147 -8.04 14.67 -11.61
C VAL A 147 -7.64 14.22 -13.01
N VAL A 148 -6.64 14.85 -13.63
CA VAL A 148 -6.20 14.50 -14.98
C VAL A 148 -5.53 13.14 -15.03
N LEU A 149 -4.69 12.78 -14.03
CA LEU A 149 -4.12 11.43 -13.91
C LEU A 149 -5.20 10.34 -13.91
N HIS A 150 -6.29 10.56 -13.18
CA HIS A 150 -7.42 9.61 -13.15
C HIS A 150 -8.33 9.68 -14.39
N MET A 151 -8.24 10.74 -15.18
CA MET A 151 -8.87 10.81 -16.51
C MET A 151 -8.05 10.07 -17.57
N GLU A 152 -6.71 10.10 -17.47
CA GLU A 152 -5.82 9.36 -18.38
C GLU A 152 -5.96 7.86 -18.18
N SER A 153 -6.04 7.40 -16.94
CA SER A 153 -6.06 5.98 -16.63
C SER A 153 -6.94 5.62 -15.43
N ASN A 154 -7.49 4.40 -15.41
CA ASN A 154 -8.15 3.83 -14.24
C ASN A 154 -7.11 3.17 -13.33
N ALA A 155 -6.09 3.92 -12.90
CA ALA A 155 -5.11 3.49 -11.93
C ALA A 155 -5.53 3.86 -10.50
N SER A 156 -4.97 3.20 -9.50
CA SER A 156 -5.18 3.52 -8.09
C SER A 156 -3.91 4.04 -7.44
N SER A 157 -4.07 4.72 -6.30
CA SER A 157 -2.94 5.02 -5.40
C SER A 157 -1.91 5.99 -6.00
N PHE A 158 -2.34 6.91 -6.86
CA PHE A 158 -1.56 8.11 -7.08
C PHE A 158 -1.54 8.93 -5.79
N SER A 159 -0.39 9.41 -5.38
CA SER A 159 -0.21 10.07 -4.08
C SER A 159 0.60 11.36 -4.21
N PRO A 160 0.18 12.43 -3.54
CA PRO A 160 0.83 13.73 -3.68
C PRO A 160 2.16 13.87 -2.92
N GLY A 161 2.54 12.87 -2.13
CA GLY A 161 3.80 12.89 -1.41
C GLY A 161 3.79 13.75 -0.15
N ARG A 162 4.90 14.45 0.10
CA ARG A 162 5.17 15.25 1.30
C ARG A 162 4.57 16.66 1.15
N LEU A 163 3.23 16.74 1.25
CA LEU A 163 2.51 18.00 0.97
C LEU A 163 2.80 19.12 1.96
N ASP A 164 3.12 18.81 3.21
CA ASP A 164 3.49 19.81 4.21
C ASP A 164 4.81 20.54 3.84
N GLU A 165 5.70 19.87 3.11
CA GLU A 165 6.94 20.45 2.60
C GLU A 165 6.73 21.10 1.22
N ILE A 166 6.04 20.40 0.30
CA ILE A 166 5.80 20.90 -1.07
C ILE A 166 5.00 22.21 -1.08
N LEU A 167 3.98 22.31 -0.22
CA LEU A 167 3.09 23.47 -0.17
C LEU A 167 3.57 24.57 0.79
N TYR A 168 4.54 24.28 1.67
CA TYR A 168 5.00 25.26 2.68
C TYR A 168 5.55 26.57 2.10
N PRO A 169 6.32 26.59 1.01
CA PRO A 169 6.80 27.85 0.40
C PRO A 169 5.66 28.79 0.01
N TYR A 170 4.57 28.24 -0.55
CA TYR A 170 3.39 29.02 -0.95
C TYR A 170 2.61 29.51 0.29
N TYR A 171 2.42 28.65 1.28
CA TYR A 171 1.77 28.97 2.54
C TYR A 171 2.52 30.09 3.27
N ARG A 172 3.83 29.93 3.48
CA ARG A 172 4.66 30.93 4.16
C ARG A 172 4.62 32.28 3.47
N LYS A 173 4.79 32.31 2.14
CA LYS A 173 4.74 33.53 1.33
C LYS A 173 3.42 34.27 1.51
N ASP A 174 2.29 33.59 1.45
CA ASP A 174 0.99 34.23 1.58
C ASP A 174 0.68 34.67 3.03
N ARG A 175 1.20 33.94 4.04
CA ARG A 175 1.19 34.35 5.44
C ARG A 175 1.98 35.63 5.67
N GLU A 176 3.22 35.69 5.18
CA GLU A 176 4.10 36.87 5.29
C GLU A 176 3.51 38.09 4.60
N LEU A 177 2.81 37.91 3.49
CA LEU A 177 2.14 39.00 2.75
C LEU A 177 0.76 39.35 3.31
N GLY A 178 0.29 38.69 4.36
CA GLY A 178 -1.03 38.91 4.96
C GLY A 178 -2.22 38.54 4.07
N ARG A 179 -2.00 37.68 3.05
CA ARG A 179 -3.06 37.22 2.14
C ARG A 179 -3.81 36.01 2.66
N LEU A 180 -3.22 35.25 3.59
CA LEU A 180 -3.72 34.00 4.13
C LEU A 180 -3.55 34.00 5.65
N ASP A 181 -4.58 33.58 6.38
CA ASP A 181 -4.46 33.19 7.78
C ASP A 181 -4.54 31.68 7.97
N ALA A 182 -4.27 31.20 9.18
CA ALA A 182 -4.26 29.76 9.45
C ALA A 182 -5.64 29.12 9.31
N GLN A 183 -6.73 29.87 9.60
CA GLN A 183 -8.09 29.33 9.45
C GLN A 183 -8.45 29.14 7.98
N ARG A 184 -8.18 30.14 7.13
CA ARG A 184 -8.45 30.03 5.69
C ARG A 184 -7.59 28.93 5.05
N ALA A 185 -6.35 28.75 5.50
CA ALA A 185 -5.54 27.63 5.05
C ALA A 185 -6.15 26.27 5.43
N LEU A 186 -6.65 26.14 6.68
CA LEU A 186 -7.34 24.95 7.13
C LEU A 186 -8.60 24.69 6.31
N ASP A 187 -9.42 25.70 6.04
CA ASP A 187 -10.64 25.58 5.21
C ASP A 187 -10.31 25.05 3.81
N ILE A 188 -9.25 25.52 3.18
CA ILE A 188 -8.77 25.06 1.86
C ILE A 188 -8.31 23.58 1.95
N ILE A 189 -7.58 23.22 3.01
CA ILE A 189 -7.13 21.83 3.23
C ILE A 189 -8.33 20.91 3.49
N GLU A 190 -9.31 21.32 4.28
CA GLU A 190 -10.52 20.53 4.54
C GLU A 190 -11.35 20.33 3.26
N CYS A 191 -11.45 21.34 2.40
CA CYS A 191 -12.03 21.19 1.06
C CYS A 191 -11.27 20.14 0.23
N LEU A 192 -9.93 20.14 0.29
CA LEU A 192 -9.12 19.14 -0.38
C LEU A 192 -9.39 17.72 0.16
N TRP A 193 -9.55 17.56 1.50
CA TRP A 193 -9.93 16.27 2.11
C TRP A 193 -11.25 15.74 1.54
N LEU A 194 -12.25 16.60 1.41
CA LEU A 194 -13.53 16.25 0.80
C LEU A 194 -13.36 15.83 -0.66
N LYS A 195 -12.49 16.52 -1.43
CA LYS A 195 -12.20 16.20 -2.82
C LYS A 195 -11.58 14.82 -3.00
N PHE A 196 -10.65 14.40 -2.14
CA PHE A 196 -10.07 13.06 -2.20
C PHE A 196 -11.09 11.93 -2.07
N ASN A 197 -12.25 12.18 -1.47
CA ASN A 197 -13.34 11.19 -1.37
C ASN A 197 -14.30 11.20 -2.59
N GLN A 198 -14.11 12.07 -3.58
CA GLN A 198 -14.99 12.18 -4.76
C GLN A 198 -14.55 11.30 -5.93
N ILE A 199 -13.29 10.87 -5.99
CA ILE A 199 -12.80 9.99 -7.05
C ILE A 199 -13.09 8.55 -6.66
N VAL A 200 -13.85 7.85 -7.51
CA VAL A 200 -14.26 6.45 -7.31
C VAL A 200 -13.50 5.54 -8.25
N TYR A 201 -12.86 4.53 -7.68
CA TYR A 201 -12.14 3.51 -8.42
C TYR A 201 -13.06 2.38 -8.88
N LEU A 202 -13.01 2.05 -10.17
CA LEU A 202 -13.84 0.98 -10.75
C LEU A 202 -13.07 -0.35 -10.77
N ARG A 203 -13.58 -1.36 -10.07
CA ARG A 203 -13.01 -2.71 -10.02
C ARG A 203 -14.02 -3.76 -10.47
N ASN A 204 -13.52 -4.88 -11.00
CA ASN A 204 -14.33 -6.06 -11.19
C ASN A 204 -14.58 -6.78 -9.83
N LYS A 205 -15.65 -7.60 -9.77
CA LYS A 205 -16.09 -8.27 -8.54
C LYS A 205 -15.01 -9.15 -7.89
N ASN A 206 -14.21 -9.85 -8.69
CA ASN A 206 -13.16 -10.74 -8.17
C ASN A 206 -11.98 -9.95 -7.61
N SER A 207 -11.55 -8.88 -8.29
CA SER A 207 -10.51 -7.99 -7.81
C SER A 207 -10.93 -7.28 -6.51
N ALA A 208 -12.21 -6.92 -6.37
CA ALA A 208 -12.75 -6.27 -5.18
C ALA A 208 -12.63 -7.11 -3.89
N LYS A 209 -12.54 -8.44 -3.96
CA LYS A 209 -12.30 -9.28 -2.78
C LYS A 209 -10.93 -9.06 -2.14
N TYR A 210 -9.92 -8.78 -2.95
CA TYR A 210 -8.53 -8.53 -2.49
C TYR A 210 -8.33 -7.09 -1.98
N PHE A 211 -9.26 -6.20 -2.31
CA PHE A 211 -9.22 -4.77 -1.99
C PHE A 211 -10.59 -4.31 -1.49
N ALA A 212 -11.16 -5.05 -0.54
CA ALA A 212 -12.52 -4.85 -0.03
C ALA A 212 -12.67 -3.48 0.64
N GLY A 213 -13.71 -2.72 0.22
CA GLY A 213 -13.93 -1.36 0.71
C GLY A 213 -12.82 -0.38 0.34
N PHE A 214 -11.90 -0.77 -0.57
CA PHE A 214 -10.73 0.03 -0.91
C PHE A 214 -11.13 1.28 -1.69
N PRO A 215 -10.86 2.47 -1.14
CA PRO A 215 -11.03 3.72 -1.87
C PRO A 215 -9.94 3.88 -2.93
N ILE A 216 -9.82 5.06 -3.52
CA ILE A 216 -8.86 5.34 -4.59
C ILE A 216 -7.38 5.22 -4.13
N GLY A 217 -7.08 5.41 -2.84
CA GLY A 217 -5.77 5.17 -2.26
C GLY A 217 -4.80 6.36 -2.34
N PHE A 218 -5.26 7.58 -2.21
CA PHE A 218 -4.38 8.73 -1.99
C PHE A 218 -3.64 8.60 -0.65
N ASN A 219 -2.37 8.99 -0.61
CA ASN A 219 -1.57 9.03 0.61
C ASN A 219 -0.78 10.34 0.71
N ILE A 220 -0.92 11.04 1.82
CA ILE A 220 -0.19 12.26 2.13
C ILE A 220 0.80 11.94 3.25
N ALA A 221 2.07 12.27 3.04
CA ALA A 221 3.08 12.19 4.08
C ALA A 221 3.33 13.56 4.70
N VAL A 222 3.56 13.60 6.01
CA VAL A 222 3.95 14.80 6.75
C VAL A 222 5.09 14.50 7.72
N GLY A 223 5.89 15.52 8.05
CA GLY A 223 7.05 15.38 8.92
C GLY A 223 8.22 14.64 8.27
N GLY A 224 9.07 14.02 9.09
CA GLY A 224 10.30 13.37 8.64
C GLY A 224 11.49 14.33 8.57
N GLN A 225 12.51 13.94 7.83
CA GLN A 225 13.78 14.66 7.74
C GLN A 225 14.02 15.23 6.34
N ASP A 226 14.84 16.28 6.25
CA ASP A 226 15.45 16.76 5.00
C ASP A 226 16.77 16.02 4.68
N VAL A 227 17.43 16.40 3.61
CA VAL A 227 18.71 15.81 3.16
C VAL A 227 19.86 15.97 4.18
N HIS A 228 19.73 16.85 5.15
CA HIS A 228 20.70 17.10 6.20
C HIS A 228 20.36 16.37 7.50
N GLY A 229 19.24 15.66 7.55
CA GLY A 229 18.76 14.97 8.74
C GLY A 229 18.00 15.87 9.74
N GLU A 230 17.63 17.08 9.33
CA GLU A 230 16.88 18.02 10.17
C GLU A 230 15.36 17.75 10.09
N ASP A 231 14.67 17.97 11.20
CA ASP A 231 13.19 17.80 11.27
C ASP A 231 12.51 18.88 10.41
N VAL A 232 11.70 18.48 9.44
CA VAL A 232 10.97 19.40 8.53
C VAL A 232 9.54 19.69 8.97
N CYS A 233 9.14 19.23 10.16
CA CYS A 233 7.81 19.52 10.70
C CYS A 233 7.55 21.03 10.73
N ASN A 234 6.43 21.47 10.19
CA ASN A 234 6.05 22.87 10.06
C ASN A 234 4.54 23.08 10.37
N GLU A 235 4.05 24.32 10.24
CA GLU A 235 2.64 24.65 10.53
C GLU A 235 1.66 23.81 9.70
N LEU A 236 1.96 23.52 8.44
CA LEU A 236 1.09 22.70 7.59
C LEU A 236 0.99 21.25 8.09
N SER A 237 2.06 20.68 8.65
CA SER A 237 2.00 19.33 9.26
C SER A 237 0.90 19.25 10.32
N PHE A 238 0.76 20.29 11.14
CA PHE A 238 -0.32 20.38 12.15
C PHE A 238 -1.70 20.63 11.53
N LEU A 239 -1.78 21.47 10.48
CA LEU A 239 -3.06 21.74 9.80
C LEU A 239 -3.59 20.48 9.09
N PHE A 240 -2.73 19.67 8.48
CA PHE A 240 -3.13 18.38 7.89
C PHE A 240 -3.62 17.39 8.94
N LEU A 241 -2.97 17.30 10.10
CA LEU A 241 -3.44 16.50 11.22
C LEU A 241 -4.80 17.01 11.75
N LEU A 242 -4.99 18.33 11.79
CA LEU A 242 -6.24 18.94 12.24
C LEU A 242 -7.38 18.68 11.25
N ALA A 243 -7.13 18.79 9.94
CA ALA A 243 -8.11 18.46 8.92
C ALA A 243 -8.55 16.99 9.01
N GLN A 244 -7.61 16.06 9.24
CA GLN A 244 -7.95 14.66 9.48
C GLN A 244 -8.80 14.47 10.75
N GLU A 245 -8.48 15.20 11.83
CA GLU A 245 -9.24 15.17 13.08
C GLU A 245 -10.68 15.65 12.89
N HIS A 246 -10.89 16.72 12.11
CA HIS A 246 -12.20 17.31 11.86
C HIS A 246 -13.04 16.46 10.89
N ILE A 247 -12.46 16.04 9.78
CA ILE A 247 -13.19 15.38 8.69
C ILE A 247 -13.37 13.88 8.94
N GLY A 248 -12.32 13.15 9.35
CA GLY A 248 -12.39 11.73 9.70
C GLY A 248 -12.80 10.78 8.59
N LEU A 249 -12.82 11.21 7.32
CA LEU A 249 -13.18 10.38 6.17
C LEU A 249 -12.07 9.39 5.79
N PRO A 250 -12.40 8.30 5.04
CA PRO A 250 -11.41 7.27 4.65
C PRO A 250 -10.26 7.77 3.75
N GLN A 251 -10.45 8.89 3.05
CA GLN A 251 -9.42 9.49 2.20
C GLN A 251 -9.13 10.95 2.57
N PRO A 252 -7.87 11.37 2.37
CA PRO A 252 -6.68 10.59 2.01
C PRO A 252 -6.19 9.73 3.19
N ASN A 253 -5.35 8.71 2.91
CA ASN A 253 -4.48 8.17 3.96
C ASN A 253 -3.53 9.29 4.41
N LEU A 254 -3.36 9.44 5.72
CA LEU A 254 -2.41 10.38 6.30
C LEU A 254 -1.29 9.60 7.00
N SER A 255 -0.06 9.86 6.59
CA SER A 255 1.15 9.20 7.08
C SER A 255 2.03 10.22 7.79
N VAL A 256 2.48 9.91 8.99
CA VAL A 256 3.45 10.72 9.73
C VAL A 256 4.80 10.01 9.69
N ARG A 257 5.81 10.65 9.12
CA ARG A 257 7.18 10.17 9.16
C ARG A 257 7.82 10.57 10.49
N LEU A 258 8.35 9.59 11.19
CA LEU A 258 9.00 9.76 12.50
C LEU A 258 10.49 9.45 12.41
N HIS A 259 11.26 10.18 13.18
CA HIS A 259 12.69 9.94 13.42
C HIS A 259 13.04 10.30 14.87
N ARG A 260 14.26 10.03 15.31
CA ARG A 260 14.67 10.32 16.68
C ARG A 260 14.54 11.78 17.08
N GLY A 261 14.72 12.69 16.13
CA GLY A 261 14.59 14.14 16.33
C GLY A 261 13.16 14.67 16.29
N THR A 262 12.14 13.85 15.95
CA THR A 262 10.75 14.31 15.86
C THR A 262 10.29 14.98 17.17
N GLY A 263 9.76 16.20 17.08
CA GLY A 263 9.31 16.98 18.23
C GLY A 263 8.10 16.37 18.94
N ASP A 264 8.04 16.47 20.29
CA ASP A 264 6.93 15.94 21.09
C ASP A 264 5.56 16.56 20.71
N ALA A 265 5.55 17.81 20.26
CA ALA A 265 4.31 18.49 19.84
C ALA A 265 3.63 17.76 18.67
N LEU A 266 4.40 17.43 17.62
CA LEU A 266 3.87 16.68 16.47
C LEU A 266 3.43 15.28 16.90
N LEU A 267 4.30 14.58 17.65
CA LEU A 267 4.04 13.22 18.10
C LEU A 267 2.74 13.12 18.92
N LYS A 268 2.57 13.98 19.94
CA LYS A 268 1.36 14.02 20.76
C LYS A 268 0.12 14.45 19.97
N LYS A 269 0.26 15.41 19.03
CA LYS A 269 -0.86 15.79 18.13
C LYS A 269 -1.32 14.60 17.29
N ALA A 270 -0.38 13.87 16.69
CA ALA A 270 -0.68 12.68 15.90
C ALA A 270 -1.37 11.59 16.75
N VAL A 271 -0.90 11.35 17.98
CA VAL A 271 -1.54 10.41 18.92
C VAL A 271 -2.99 10.82 19.25
N ARG A 272 -3.25 12.11 19.47
CA ARG A 272 -4.63 12.59 19.69
C ARG A 272 -5.54 12.36 18.49
N VAL A 273 -5.01 12.46 17.27
CA VAL A 273 -5.78 12.15 16.05
C VAL A 273 -6.05 10.64 15.96
N VAL A 274 -5.06 9.77 16.25
CA VAL A 274 -5.26 8.32 16.35
C VAL A 274 -6.37 7.96 17.33
N ALA A 275 -6.42 8.64 18.48
CA ALA A 275 -7.41 8.41 19.52
C ALA A 275 -8.87 8.67 19.08
N LYS A 276 -9.09 9.42 17.98
CA LYS A 276 -10.42 9.63 17.38
C LYS A 276 -11.00 8.38 16.69
N GLY A 277 -10.17 7.36 16.45
CA GLY A 277 -10.64 6.09 15.91
C GLY A 277 -10.81 6.03 14.40
N SER A 278 -10.40 7.07 13.64
CA SER A 278 -10.45 7.04 12.17
C SER A 278 -9.43 6.06 11.54
N GLY A 279 -8.55 5.45 12.35
CA GLY A 279 -7.45 4.61 11.89
C GLY A 279 -6.27 5.38 11.29
N MET A 280 -6.25 6.70 11.40
CA MET A 280 -5.21 7.59 10.90
C MET A 280 -4.77 8.57 12.00
N PRO A 281 -3.53 9.11 11.89
CA PRO A 281 -2.50 8.77 10.93
C PRO A 281 -1.87 7.40 11.17
N GLN A 282 -1.21 6.85 10.14
CA GLN A 282 -0.23 5.77 10.27
C GLN A 282 1.18 6.36 10.41
N PHE A 283 2.14 5.55 10.87
CA PHE A 283 3.49 6.02 11.17
C PHE A 283 4.55 5.26 10.39
N PHE A 284 5.50 5.99 9.85
CA PHE A 284 6.67 5.47 9.15
C PHE A 284 7.95 5.91 9.87
N ASN A 285 8.96 5.07 9.86
CA ASN A 285 10.18 5.25 10.62
C ASN A 285 11.36 5.52 9.69
N ASP A 286 11.80 6.76 9.61
CA ASP A 286 12.93 7.19 8.79
C ASP A 286 14.21 6.43 9.12
N GLU A 287 14.46 6.13 10.41
CA GLU A 287 15.64 5.37 10.88
C GLU A 287 15.72 3.95 10.30
N ALA A 288 14.56 3.37 9.96
CA ALA A 288 14.47 2.05 9.37
C ALA A 288 14.49 2.08 7.84
N ILE A 289 13.85 3.08 7.24
CA ILE A 289 13.50 3.08 5.81
C ILE A 289 14.63 3.64 4.95
N ILE A 290 15.19 4.80 5.32
CA ILE A 290 16.12 5.54 4.47
C ILE A 290 17.33 4.69 4.09
N ALA A 291 17.98 4.09 5.08
CA ALA A 291 19.16 3.26 4.85
C ALA A 291 18.90 2.03 3.95
N GLU A 292 17.68 1.50 3.96
CA GLU A 292 17.34 0.34 3.13
C GLU A 292 16.98 0.73 1.69
N LEU A 293 16.43 1.93 1.49
CA LEU A 293 16.24 2.50 0.16
C LEU A 293 17.60 2.81 -0.51
N GLU A 294 18.56 3.34 0.24
CA GLU A 294 19.93 3.56 -0.25
C GLU A 294 20.60 2.24 -0.69
N LYS A 295 20.46 1.16 0.10
CA LYS A 295 20.96 -0.17 -0.27
C LYS A 295 20.29 -0.75 -1.52
N LEU A 296 19.07 -0.33 -1.83
CA LEU A 296 18.38 -0.69 -3.07
C LEU A 296 18.92 0.07 -4.29
N GLY A 297 19.82 1.02 -4.09
CA GLY A 297 20.44 1.83 -5.15
C GLY A 297 19.75 3.19 -5.37
N ILE A 298 18.88 3.60 -4.45
CA ILE A 298 18.27 4.93 -4.48
C ILE A 298 19.27 5.94 -3.91
N SER A 299 19.39 7.13 -4.53
CA SER A 299 20.29 8.15 -4.07
C SER A 299 19.95 8.61 -2.65
N HIS A 300 20.94 9.12 -1.90
CA HIS A 300 20.69 9.66 -0.55
C HIS A 300 19.59 10.72 -0.56
N GLN A 301 19.64 11.63 -1.51
CA GLN A 301 18.67 12.72 -1.65
C GLN A 301 17.24 12.17 -1.84
N ASP A 302 17.06 11.22 -2.75
CA ASP A 302 15.75 10.64 -3.04
C ASP A 302 15.26 9.75 -1.90
N ALA A 303 16.17 9.03 -1.23
CA ALA A 303 15.84 8.20 -0.07
C ALA A 303 15.40 9.08 1.12
N MET A 304 16.03 10.22 1.36
CA MET A 304 15.60 11.19 2.39
C MET A 304 14.24 11.80 2.07
N ASP A 305 13.93 11.99 0.77
CA ASP A 305 12.67 12.56 0.30
C ASP A 305 11.61 11.49 -0.06
N TYR A 306 11.73 10.25 0.46
CA TYR A 306 10.76 9.22 0.18
C TYR A 306 9.34 9.62 0.57
N ALA A 307 8.37 9.16 -0.19
CA ALA A 307 6.95 9.29 0.08
C ALA A 307 6.28 7.91 0.18
N ILE A 308 5.01 7.93 0.55
CA ILE A 308 4.17 6.74 0.64
C ILE A 308 3.10 6.83 -0.44
N VAL A 309 2.87 5.73 -1.14
CA VAL A 309 1.79 5.61 -2.10
C VAL A 309 0.82 4.52 -1.69
N GLY A 310 -0.46 4.71 -1.93
CA GLY A 310 -1.47 3.73 -1.57
C GLY A 310 -1.57 3.46 -0.09
N CYS A 311 -1.25 2.23 0.30
CA CYS A 311 -1.37 1.76 1.68
C CYS A 311 -0.14 2.10 2.53
N VAL A 312 0.97 1.44 2.22
CA VAL A 312 2.24 1.53 2.96
C VAL A 312 3.45 1.47 2.03
N GLU A 313 3.22 1.46 0.73
CA GLU A 313 4.25 1.30 -0.28
C GLU A 313 5.18 2.50 -0.31
N LEU A 314 6.49 2.23 -0.27
CA LEU A 314 7.53 3.25 -0.29
C LEU A 314 7.90 3.61 -1.73
N THR A 315 8.07 4.89 -2.00
CA THR A 315 8.50 5.39 -3.30
C THR A 315 9.34 6.66 -3.14
N THR A 316 10.12 6.98 -4.15
CA THR A 316 10.72 8.31 -4.30
C THR A 316 9.72 9.24 -4.97
N GLN A 317 9.85 10.56 -4.75
CA GLN A 317 8.92 11.55 -5.28
C GLN A 317 9.33 11.97 -6.69
N GLY A 318 8.40 11.86 -7.63
CA GLY A 318 8.54 12.42 -8.97
C GLY A 318 9.40 11.63 -9.97
N ASN A 319 10.10 10.58 -9.55
CA ASN A 319 11.15 9.99 -10.39
C ASN A 319 11.11 8.44 -10.45
N ASN A 320 10.04 7.81 -10.00
CA ASN A 320 9.94 6.35 -9.92
C ASN A 320 8.64 5.81 -10.52
N LEU A 321 8.76 4.79 -11.36
CA LEU A 321 7.66 3.87 -11.65
C LEU A 321 7.86 2.60 -10.81
N GLY A 322 7.31 2.60 -9.59
CA GLY A 322 7.57 1.55 -8.61
C GLY A 322 6.91 0.22 -8.88
N TRP A 323 5.82 0.17 -9.64
CA TRP A 323 4.93 -0.99 -9.76
C TRP A 323 4.84 -1.79 -8.45
N SER A 324 4.53 -1.09 -7.38
CA SER A 324 4.67 -1.58 -5.99
C SER A 324 3.80 -2.78 -5.64
N ASP A 325 2.81 -3.09 -6.47
CA ASP A 325 1.89 -4.22 -6.30
C ASP A 325 1.90 -5.12 -7.56
N ALA A 326 3.10 -5.54 -8.01
CA ALA A 326 3.24 -6.38 -9.20
C ALA A 326 2.65 -7.77 -8.98
N ALA A 327 2.95 -8.39 -7.83
CA ALA A 327 2.38 -9.67 -7.45
C ALA A 327 2.34 -9.85 -5.93
N MET A 328 1.43 -10.73 -5.48
CA MET A 328 1.37 -11.24 -4.11
C MET A 328 1.75 -12.72 -4.11
N PHE A 329 2.73 -13.09 -3.31
CA PHE A 329 3.28 -14.44 -3.22
C PHE A 329 2.90 -15.10 -1.88
N ASN A 330 2.13 -16.18 -1.94
CA ASN A 330 1.60 -16.86 -0.75
C ASN A 330 2.57 -17.92 -0.22
N LEU A 331 3.50 -17.54 0.67
CA LEU A 331 4.45 -18.44 1.30
C LEU A 331 3.78 -19.60 2.05
N ASN A 332 2.61 -19.38 2.63
CA ASN A 332 1.88 -20.44 3.34
C ASN A 332 1.31 -21.51 2.40
N LYS A 333 0.91 -21.11 1.19
CA LYS A 333 0.52 -22.08 0.15
C LYS A 333 1.72 -22.85 -0.36
N VAL A 334 2.87 -22.20 -0.50
CA VAL A 334 4.11 -22.87 -0.88
C VAL A 334 4.54 -23.89 0.18
N LEU A 335 4.42 -23.54 1.48
CA LEU A 335 4.69 -24.49 2.56
C LEU A 335 3.71 -25.68 2.52
N GLU A 336 2.40 -25.43 2.35
CA GLU A 336 1.42 -26.50 2.17
C GLU A 336 1.83 -27.49 1.06
N LEU A 337 2.20 -26.96 -0.12
CA LEU A 337 2.61 -27.80 -1.25
C LEU A 337 3.88 -28.60 -0.91
N THR A 338 4.83 -28.01 -0.19
CA THR A 338 6.06 -28.68 0.25
C THR A 338 5.74 -29.85 1.19
N LEU A 339 4.79 -29.66 2.12
CA LEU A 339 4.40 -30.69 3.08
C LEU A 339 3.60 -31.85 2.46
N HIS A 340 3.08 -31.67 1.24
CA HIS A 340 2.12 -32.59 0.61
C HIS A 340 2.50 -32.93 -0.84
N HIS A 341 3.77 -33.26 -1.12
CA HIS A 341 4.25 -33.74 -2.43
C HIS A 341 3.90 -32.82 -3.61
N GLY A 342 3.85 -31.50 -3.40
CA GLY A 342 3.45 -30.51 -4.42
C GLY A 342 1.95 -30.46 -4.71
N ARG A 343 1.11 -31.14 -3.91
CA ARG A 343 -0.34 -31.22 -4.09
C ARG A 343 -1.09 -30.20 -3.23
N CYS A 344 -2.10 -29.61 -3.82
CA CYS A 344 -3.04 -28.72 -3.13
C CYS A 344 -4.02 -29.52 -2.27
N LEU A 345 -4.10 -29.26 -0.96
CA LEU A 345 -5.01 -29.93 -0.04
C LEU A 345 -6.50 -29.72 -0.39
N LEU A 346 -6.84 -28.55 -0.93
CA LEU A 346 -8.25 -28.22 -1.21
C LEU A 346 -8.76 -28.82 -2.52
N THR A 347 -7.90 -29.02 -3.52
CA THR A 347 -8.30 -29.47 -4.87
C THR A 347 -7.68 -30.80 -5.28
N ASN A 348 -6.72 -31.29 -4.52
CA ASN A 348 -5.89 -32.46 -4.82
C ASN A 348 -5.14 -32.38 -6.15
N GLN A 349 -4.99 -31.15 -6.72
CA GLN A 349 -4.24 -30.92 -7.96
C GLN A 349 -2.74 -30.82 -7.67
N GLN A 350 -1.92 -31.37 -8.57
CA GLN A 350 -0.49 -31.16 -8.57
C GLN A 350 -0.21 -29.73 -9.06
N LEU A 351 0.23 -28.85 -8.17
CA LEU A 351 0.53 -27.45 -8.47
C LEU A 351 2.03 -27.16 -8.53
N GLY A 352 2.82 -27.86 -7.72
CA GLY A 352 4.28 -27.80 -7.68
C GLY A 352 4.94 -29.15 -7.96
N PRO A 353 6.29 -29.22 -8.06
CA PRO A 353 7.01 -30.47 -8.18
C PRO A 353 6.81 -31.33 -6.92
N ASP A 354 6.88 -32.65 -7.09
CA ASP A 354 6.98 -33.58 -5.96
C ASP A 354 8.44 -33.58 -5.46
N LEU A 355 8.65 -32.93 -4.32
CA LEU A 355 9.94 -32.85 -3.62
C LEU A 355 9.94 -33.70 -2.34
N GLY A 356 8.97 -34.56 -2.16
CA GLY A 356 8.66 -35.25 -0.92
C GLY A 356 7.51 -34.59 -0.16
N GLY A 357 7.20 -35.12 1.01
CA GLY A 357 6.17 -34.62 1.92
C GLY A 357 6.62 -34.78 3.37
N LEU A 358 5.81 -34.30 4.30
CA LEU A 358 6.13 -34.35 5.73
C LEU A 358 6.27 -35.80 6.24
N ASP A 359 5.65 -36.75 5.56
CA ASP A 359 5.75 -38.19 5.80
C ASP A 359 7.10 -38.79 5.38
N THR A 360 7.85 -38.11 4.52
CA THR A 360 9.11 -38.63 3.94
C THR A 360 10.36 -37.90 4.43
N TYR A 361 10.25 -36.65 4.95
CA TYR A 361 11.41 -35.91 5.42
C TYR A 361 11.94 -36.49 6.74
N GLU A 362 13.19 -36.93 6.75
CA GLU A 362 13.84 -37.51 7.92
C GLU A 362 14.39 -36.43 8.88
N SER A 363 14.67 -35.22 8.37
CA SER A 363 15.17 -34.09 9.15
C SER A 363 14.46 -32.78 8.82
N TYR A 364 14.58 -31.81 9.74
CA TYR A 364 14.04 -30.47 9.52
C TYR A 364 14.77 -29.75 8.38
N GLU A 365 16.05 -30.02 8.19
CA GLU A 365 16.90 -29.48 7.13
C GLU A 365 16.47 -29.96 5.74
N GLU A 366 15.99 -31.20 5.61
CA GLU A 366 15.41 -31.72 4.35
C GLU A 366 14.12 -30.99 4.00
N LEU A 367 13.23 -30.76 4.97
CA LEU A 367 12.01 -29.96 4.79
C LEU A 367 12.38 -28.53 4.35
N GLU A 368 13.36 -27.89 5.01
CA GLU A 368 13.81 -26.55 4.65
C GLU A 368 14.36 -26.49 3.23
N SER A 369 15.13 -27.50 2.83
CA SER A 369 15.69 -27.59 1.47
C SER A 369 14.59 -27.76 0.41
N ALA A 370 13.59 -28.57 0.69
CA ALA A 370 12.43 -28.74 -0.20
C ALA A 370 11.58 -27.47 -0.28
N PHE A 371 11.38 -26.76 0.85
CA PHE A 371 10.65 -25.48 0.87
C PHE A 371 11.39 -24.40 0.08
N ASP A 372 12.70 -24.30 0.22
CA ASP A 372 13.56 -23.40 -0.55
C ASP A 372 13.44 -23.63 -2.06
N ALA A 373 13.53 -24.90 -2.49
CA ALA A 373 13.36 -25.29 -3.89
C ALA A 373 11.94 -25.04 -4.43
N MET A 374 10.90 -25.19 -3.59
CA MET A 374 9.52 -24.91 -3.98
C MET A 374 9.30 -23.40 -4.18
N ILE A 375 9.93 -22.52 -3.36
CA ILE A 375 9.94 -21.07 -3.56
C ILE A 375 10.56 -20.75 -4.93
N ASP A 376 11.73 -21.30 -5.25
CA ASP A 376 12.41 -21.09 -6.53
C ASP A 376 11.54 -21.49 -7.72
N HIS A 377 10.85 -22.62 -7.62
CA HIS A 377 9.94 -23.08 -8.67
C HIS A 377 8.86 -22.05 -9.00
N PHE A 378 8.23 -21.44 -7.99
CA PHE A 378 7.19 -20.45 -8.22
C PHE A 378 7.73 -19.07 -8.60
N LEU A 379 8.90 -18.66 -8.10
CA LEU A 379 9.56 -17.42 -8.53
C LEU A 379 9.91 -17.47 -10.03
N GLN A 380 10.51 -18.57 -10.51
CA GLN A 380 10.85 -18.74 -11.92
C GLN A 380 9.64 -18.69 -12.86
N ARG A 381 8.44 -18.97 -12.38
CA ARG A 381 7.19 -18.86 -13.14
C ARG A 381 6.51 -17.51 -12.98
N MET A 382 6.66 -16.86 -11.82
CA MET A 382 6.08 -15.56 -11.53
C MET A 382 6.73 -14.44 -12.33
N ILE A 383 8.06 -14.41 -12.39
CA ILE A 383 8.81 -13.33 -13.06
C ILE A 383 8.41 -13.18 -14.54
N PRO A 384 8.39 -14.23 -15.38
CA PRO A 384 7.91 -14.11 -16.76
C PRO A 384 6.46 -13.63 -16.88
N ALA A 385 5.60 -14.00 -15.92
CA ALA A 385 4.22 -13.52 -15.90
C ALA A 385 4.13 -12.01 -15.60
N CYS A 386 4.97 -11.50 -14.69
CA CYS A 386 5.10 -10.06 -14.44
C CYS A 386 5.62 -9.32 -15.68
N GLU A 387 6.67 -9.82 -16.34
CA GLU A 387 7.20 -9.22 -17.58
C GLU A 387 6.15 -9.13 -18.70
N GLU A 388 5.28 -10.14 -18.86
CA GLU A 388 4.21 -10.08 -19.85
C GLU A 388 3.17 -9.01 -19.53
N VAL A 389 2.91 -8.72 -18.26
CA VAL A 389 2.07 -7.59 -17.86
C VAL A 389 2.75 -6.26 -18.21
N GLU A 390 4.05 -6.09 -17.94
CA GLU A 390 4.79 -4.89 -18.33
C GLU A 390 4.76 -4.66 -19.85
N LYS A 391 5.03 -5.69 -20.64
CA LYS A 391 4.95 -5.62 -22.11
C LYS A 391 3.56 -5.23 -22.59
N ALA A 392 2.53 -5.77 -21.97
CA ALA A 392 1.15 -5.41 -22.33
C ALA A 392 0.80 -3.95 -21.96
N HIS A 393 1.33 -3.43 -20.84
CA HIS A 393 1.18 -2.01 -20.50
C HIS A 393 1.87 -1.11 -21.53
N ILE A 394 3.06 -1.44 -21.97
CA ILE A 394 3.78 -0.70 -23.03
C ILE A 394 2.95 -0.62 -24.32
N ASP A 395 2.30 -1.72 -24.69
CA ASP A 395 1.57 -1.81 -25.96
C ASP A 395 0.18 -1.16 -25.92
N ILE A 396 -0.48 -1.17 -24.74
CA ILE A 396 -1.92 -0.83 -24.63
C ILE A 396 -2.16 0.45 -23.85
N LEU A 397 -1.26 0.79 -22.90
CA LEU A 397 -1.47 1.85 -21.92
C LEU A 397 -0.30 2.85 -21.85
N PRO A 398 0.18 3.42 -22.97
CA PRO A 398 1.12 4.53 -22.89
C PRO A 398 0.47 5.68 -22.10
N SER A 399 1.25 6.37 -21.29
CA SER A 399 0.77 7.36 -20.32
C SER A 399 1.50 8.69 -20.48
N PRO A 400 1.23 9.47 -21.54
CA PRO A 400 1.96 10.70 -21.84
C PRO A 400 1.77 11.79 -20.78
N PHE A 401 0.57 11.91 -20.17
CA PHE A 401 0.38 12.89 -19.11
C PHE A 401 1.18 12.52 -17.85
N LEU A 402 1.12 11.27 -17.40
CA LEU A 402 1.93 10.79 -16.29
C LEU A 402 3.42 10.96 -16.60
N SER A 403 3.86 10.60 -17.81
CA SER A 403 5.26 10.71 -18.23
C SER A 403 5.78 12.15 -18.19
N SER A 404 4.93 13.14 -18.40
CA SER A 404 5.33 14.56 -18.35
C SER A 404 5.59 15.10 -16.93
N VAL A 405 5.25 14.31 -15.91
CA VAL A 405 5.44 14.64 -14.49
C VAL A 405 6.21 13.56 -13.75
N ILE A 406 7.05 12.81 -14.48
CA ILE A 406 8.02 11.85 -13.96
C ILE A 406 9.38 12.16 -14.55
N ASP A 407 10.34 12.40 -13.68
CA ASP A 407 11.70 12.80 -14.05
C ASP A 407 12.37 11.79 -14.99
N ASP A 408 13.23 12.30 -15.84
CA ASP A 408 13.95 11.64 -16.93
C ASP A 408 13.06 11.27 -18.14
N CYS A 409 11.73 11.14 -18.01
CA CYS A 409 10.86 10.80 -19.14
C CYS A 409 10.93 11.88 -20.25
N MET A 410 10.91 13.16 -19.87
CA MET A 410 10.99 14.29 -20.81
C MET A 410 12.36 14.40 -21.46
N GLU A 411 13.45 14.26 -20.71
CA GLU A 411 14.82 14.30 -21.20
C GLU A 411 15.12 13.12 -22.15
N GLN A 412 14.62 11.93 -21.81
CA GLN A 412 14.82 10.73 -22.61
C GLN A 412 13.89 10.63 -23.81
N GLY A 413 12.80 11.43 -23.85
CA GLY A 413 11.74 11.28 -24.84
C GLY A 413 11.08 9.91 -24.81
N MET A 414 10.87 9.37 -23.60
CA MET A 414 10.44 7.98 -23.38
C MET A 414 9.27 7.91 -22.38
N ASP A 415 8.23 7.18 -22.78
CA ASP A 415 7.08 6.93 -21.91
C ASP A 415 7.49 6.18 -20.63
N VAL A 416 6.86 6.54 -19.53
CA VAL A 416 7.13 5.95 -18.20
C VAL A 416 6.94 4.41 -18.21
N THR A 417 5.98 3.89 -18.97
CA THR A 417 5.75 2.43 -19.09
C THR A 417 6.89 1.70 -19.81
N ARG A 418 7.70 2.41 -20.60
CA ARG A 418 8.86 1.89 -21.32
C ARG A 418 10.17 1.97 -20.54
N GLY A 419 10.13 2.47 -19.31
CA GLY A 419 11.30 2.65 -18.47
C GLY A 419 11.90 4.05 -18.55
N GLY A 420 11.13 5.07 -18.97
CA GLY A 420 11.56 6.47 -19.03
C GLY A 420 11.81 7.09 -17.67
N ALA A 421 11.30 6.54 -16.57
CA ALA A 421 11.54 7.04 -15.23
C ALA A 421 12.99 6.82 -14.77
N HIS A 422 13.48 7.66 -13.86
CA HIS A 422 14.80 7.51 -13.25
C HIS A 422 14.95 6.17 -12.54
N TYR A 423 13.97 5.81 -11.69
CA TYR A 423 13.87 4.51 -11.04
C TYR A 423 12.72 3.70 -11.64
N ASN A 424 12.97 2.40 -11.85
CA ASN A 424 12.01 1.47 -12.46
C ASN A 424 11.90 0.21 -11.61
N LEU A 425 11.35 0.36 -10.38
CA LEU A 425 11.22 -0.75 -9.42
C LEU A 425 10.04 -1.67 -9.76
N SER A 426 10.01 -2.87 -9.18
CA SER A 426 8.83 -3.74 -9.16
C SER A 426 8.71 -4.45 -7.82
N GLY A 427 7.57 -4.26 -7.14
CA GLY A 427 7.33 -4.74 -5.79
C GLY A 427 6.59 -6.07 -5.75
N ILE A 428 7.07 -7.03 -4.96
CA ILE A 428 6.43 -8.32 -4.71
C ILE A 428 6.08 -8.43 -3.22
N GLN A 429 4.81 -8.74 -2.92
CA GLN A 429 4.34 -8.89 -1.56
C GLN A 429 4.55 -10.32 -1.06
N MET A 430 5.28 -10.47 0.05
CA MET A 430 5.33 -11.72 0.81
C MET A 430 4.08 -11.82 1.69
N ILE A 431 3.28 -12.86 1.49
CA ILE A 431 2.04 -13.03 2.24
C ILE A 431 2.27 -13.92 3.45
N GLN A 432 2.18 -13.32 4.61
CA GLN A 432 2.01 -13.83 5.97
C GLN A 432 3.17 -14.65 6.53
N VAL A 433 4.17 -13.91 6.97
CA VAL A 433 5.33 -14.45 7.70
C VAL A 433 4.94 -15.04 9.06
N ALA A 434 3.95 -14.48 9.77
CA ALA A 434 3.53 -14.98 11.07
C ALA A 434 2.98 -16.42 11.01
N ASN A 435 2.04 -16.71 10.11
CA ASN A 435 1.53 -18.09 9.94
C ASN A 435 2.64 -19.06 9.51
N LEU A 436 3.57 -18.59 8.67
CA LEU A 436 4.71 -19.38 8.23
C LEU A 436 5.63 -19.72 9.41
N ALA A 437 6.02 -18.72 10.21
CA ALA A 437 6.87 -18.89 11.38
C ALA A 437 6.23 -19.84 12.41
N ASP A 438 4.94 -19.65 12.72
CA ASP A 438 4.19 -20.48 13.65
C ASP A 438 4.05 -21.93 13.17
N SER A 439 3.84 -22.14 11.87
CA SER A 439 3.76 -23.47 11.27
C SER A 439 5.10 -24.20 11.31
N LEU A 440 6.19 -23.54 10.92
CA LEU A 440 7.54 -24.09 10.95
C LEU A 440 7.99 -24.36 12.40
N ALA A 441 7.66 -23.47 13.34
CA ALA A 441 7.96 -23.68 14.76
C ALA A 441 7.22 -24.91 15.30
N ALA A 442 5.96 -25.12 14.93
CA ALA A 442 5.18 -26.27 15.36
C ALA A 442 5.75 -27.59 14.79
N ILE A 443 6.08 -27.61 13.51
CA ILE A 443 6.70 -28.77 12.87
C ILE A 443 8.05 -29.09 13.53
N LYS A 444 8.94 -28.08 13.62
CA LYS A 444 10.25 -28.24 14.24
C LYS A 444 10.13 -28.79 15.66
N ALA A 445 9.34 -28.14 16.51
CA ALA A 445 9.25 -28.48 17.91
C ALA A 445 8.59 -29.84 18.18
N LEU A 446 7.50 -30.20 17.45
CA LEU A 446 6.71 -31.40 17.76
C LEU A 446 7.17 -32.62 16.97
N VAL A 447 7.57 -32.45 15.73
CA VAL A 447 7.97 -33.58 14.87
C VAL A 447 9.46 -33.89 15.05
N TYR A 448 10.34 -32.91 14.91
CA TYR A 448 11.78 -33.15 14.87
C TYR A 448 12.46 -33.09 16.24
N ASP A 449 12.25 -32.04 17.04
CA ASP A 449 12.95 -31.87 18.31
C ASP A 449 12.39 -32.77 19.42
N ARG A 450 11.07 -32.71 19.70
CA ARG A 450 10.41 -33.47 20.78
C ARG A 450 9.97 -34.86 20.33
N LYS A 451 9.88 -35.11 19.02
CA LYS A 451 9.40 -36.36 18.42
C LYS A 451 8.08 -36.87 19.04
N SER A 452 7.19 -35.94 19.38
CA SER A 452 5.93 -36.21 20.07
C SER A 452 4.74 -36.39 19.10
N VAL A 453 4.97 -36.12 17.82
CA VAL A 453 4.07 -36.35 16.68
C VAL A 453 4.95 -36.79 15.53
N THR A 454 4.53 -37.82 14.76
CA THR A 454 5.24 -38.21 13.54
C THR A 454 4.87 -37.26 12.38
N GLY A 455 5.75 -37.16 11.38
CA GLY A 455 5.46 -36.39 10.16
C GLY A 455 4.18 -36.88 9.48
N GLU A 456 4.04 -38.20 9.33
CA GLU A 456 2.86 -38.86 8.77
C GLU A 456 1.57 -38.51 9.55
N ALA A 457 1.59 -38.56 10.89
CA ALA A 457 0.43 -38.23 11.70
C ALA A 457 0.01 -36.76 11.58
N LEU A 458 0.98 -35.84 11.53
CA LEU A 458 0.67 -34.42 11.32
C LEU A 458 0.15 -34.16 9.91
N GLN A 459 0.78 -34.75 8.89
CA GLN A 459 0.31 -34.65 7.51
C GLN A 459 -1.13 -35.14 7.37
N TYR A 460 -1.44 -36.33 7.92
CA TYR A 460 -2.80 -36.87 7.94
C TYR A 460 -3.81 -35.91 8.60
N ALA A 461 -3.47 -35.32 9.75
CA ALA A 461 -4.33 -34.38 10.44
C ALA A 461 -4.60 -33.11 9.60
N LEU A 462 -3.59 -32.60 8.88
CA LEU A 462 -3.72 -31.44 7.97
C LEU A 462 -4.63 -31.79 6.77
N GLU A 463 -4.43 -32.96 6.15
CA GLU A 463 -5.25 -33.46 5.04
C GLU A 463 -6.73 -33.59 5.40
N HIS A 464 -7.02 -33.94 6.66
CA HIS A 464 -8.37 -34.12 7.18
C HIS A 464 -8.90 -32.90 7.95
N ASN A 465 -8.21 -31.74 7.83
CA ASN A 465 -8.61 -30.48 8.50
C ASN A 465 -8.86 -30.67 10.00
N PHE A 466 -8.05 -31.50 10.66
CA PHE A 466 -8.13 -31.86 12.09
C PHE A 466 -9.47 -32.48 12.52
N ALA A 467 -10.28 -33.01 11.62
CA ALA A 467 -11.64 -33.48 11.92
C ALA A 467 -11.70 -34.56 13.04
N GLN A 468 -10.62 -35.34 13.21
CA GLN A 468 -10.50 -36.36 14.26
C GLN A 468 -9.37 -36.09 15.26
N ASP A 469 -8.64 -34.94 15.06
CA ASP A 469 -7.42 -34.64 15.75
C ASP A 469 -7.46 -33.27 16.46
N GLU A 470 -8.63 -32.88 17.01
CA GLU A 470 -8.77 -31.58 17.70
C GLU A 470 -7.79 -31.45 18.88
N MET A 471 -7.42 -32.56 19.55
CA MET A 471 -6.40 -32.53 20.61
C MET A 471 -5.03 -32.12 20.05
N LEU A 472 -4.65 -32.65 18.89
CA LEU A 472 -3.41 -32.24 18.21
C LEU A 472 -3.49 -30.77 17.79
N ARG A 473 -4.61 -30.36 17.22
CA ARG A 473 -4.84 -28.95 16.86
C ARG A 473 -4.67 -28.02 18.07
N GLN A 474 -5.25 -28.36 19.22
CA GLN A 474 -5.08 -27.57 20.45
C GLN A 474 -3.63 -27.55 20.96
N ARG A 475 -2.87 -28.61 20.75
CA ARG A 475 -1.43 -28.63 21.04
C ARG A 475 -0.66 -27.68 20.11
N LEU A 476 -0.95 -27.69 18.82
CA LEU A 476 -0.36 -26.77 17.82
C LEU A 476 -0.67 -25.32 18.18
N LEU A 477 -1.89 -25.02 18.57
CA LEU A 477 -2.33 -23.66 18.93
C LEU A 477 -1.71 -23.14 20.23
N ASN A 478 -1.58 -24.00 21.28
CA ASN A 478 -1.38 -23.52 22.65
C ASN A 478 -0.12 -24.08 23.36
N LYS A 479 0.62 -25.03 22.75
CA LYS A 479 1.78 -25.68 23.38
C LYS A 479 3.09 -25.49 22.60
N VAL A 480 3.05 -24.68 21.58
CA VAL A 480 4.22 -24.23 20.82
C VAL A 480 4.27 -22.71 20.87
N ASP A 481 5.44 -22.17 21.06
CA ASP A 481 5.66 -20.72 21.03
C ASP A 481 5.18 -20.11 19.71
N LYS A 482 4.78 -18.85 19.76
CA LYS A 482 4.20 -18.14 18.63
C LYS A 482 4.93 -16.84 18.33
N TYR A 483 5.02 -16.48 17.07
CA TYR A 483 5.51 -15.18 16.61
C TYR A 483 4.68 -14.04 17.23
N GLY A 484 5.34 -12.93 17.55
CA GLY A 484 4.70 -11.77 18.16
C GLY A 484 4.73 -11.76 19.70
N ASN A 485 5.44 -12.69 20.35
CA ASN A 485 5.51 -12.81 21.80
C ASN A 485 6.92 -12.61 22.38
N ASP A 486 7.84 -12.00 21.62
CA ASP A 486 9.25 -11.82 21.99
C ASP A 486 9.98 -13.17 22.23
N VAL A 487 9.66 -14.17 21.41
CA VAL A 487 10.30 -15.49 21.48
C VAL A 487 11.26 -15.63 20.30
N GLU A 488 12.54 -15.37 20.57
CA GLU A 488 13.58 -15.20 19.54
C GLU A 488 13.63 -16.34 18.50
N TRP A 489 13.63 -17.60 18.93
CA TRP A 489 13.77 -18.72 18.01
C TRP A 489 12.62 -18.83 17.01
N VAL A 490 11.39 -18.45 17.38
CA VAL A 490 10.22 -18.44 16.49
C VAL A 490 10.29 -17.22 15.55
N ASP A 491 10.59 -16.05 16.13
CA ASP A 491 10.69 -14.81 15.37
C ASP A 491 11.77 -14.92 14.28
N MET A 492 12.90 -15.58 14.61
CA MET A 492 14.00 -15.83 13.67
C MET A 492 13.65 -16.81 12.56
N LEU A 493 12.68 -17.73 12.73
CA LEU A 493 12.16 -18.54 11.62
C LEU A 493 11.48 -17.67 10.57
N GLY A 494 10.63 -16.74 11.02
CA GLY A 494 10.00 -15.76 10.13
C GLY A 494 11.02 -14.88 9.43
N ALA A 495 11.99 -14.33 10.17
CA ALA A 495 13.06 -13.50 9.63
C ALA A 495 13.93 -14.24 8.61
N LYS A 496 14.29 -15.50 8.87
CA LYS A 496 15.05 -16.36 7.94
C LYS A 496 14.36 -16.48 6.59
N TRP A 497 13.09 -16.85 6.59
CA TRP A 497 12.38 -17.12 5.34
C TRP A 497 11.95 -15.85 4.59
N ALA A 498 11.67 -14.77 5.31
CA ALA A 498 11.49 -13.46 4.68
C ALA A 498 12.78 -13.01 3.97
N SER A 499 13.94 -13.16 4.62
CA SER A 499 15.25 -12.82 4.04
C SER A 499 15.60 -13.73 2.86
N ALA A 500 15.38 -15.05 2.98
CA ALA A 500 15.62 -15.99 1.89
C ALA A 500 14.78 -15.67 0.64
N PHE A 501 13.49 -15.36 0.82
CA PHE A 501 12.63 -14.94 -0.30
C PHE A 501 13.13 -13.64 -0.95
N ARG A 502 13.48 -12.62 -0.14
CA ARG A 502 14.05 -11.36 -0.63
C ARG A 502 15.33 -11.60 -1.44
N ASP A 503 16.27 -12.40 -0.94
CA ASP A 503 17.56 -12.65 -1.59
C ASP A 503 17.39 -13.35 -2.93
N LYS A 504 16.47 -14.31 -3.01
CA LYS A 504 16.10 -14.95 -4.26
C LYS A 504 15.51 -13.95 -5.27
N LEU A 505 14.59 -13.11 -4.79
CA LEU A 505 13.92 -12.13 -5.65
C LEU A 505 14.87 -11.07 -6.21
N ARG A 506 15.85 -10.63 -5.43
CA ARG A 506 16.89 -9.65 -5.84
C ARG A 506 17.79 -10.14 -6.99
N SER A 507 17.81 -11.44 -7.27
CA SER A 507 18.57 -11.98 -8.41
C SER A 507 17.91 -11.70 -9.76
N PHE A 508 16.66 -11.24 -9.78
CA PHE A 508 15.90 -10.92 -10.99
C PHE A 508 15.87 -9.41 -11.25
N THR A 509 15.78 -9.07 -12.54
CA THR A 509 15.48 -7.71 -13.01
C THR A 509 14.15 -7.73 -13.77
N ASN A 510 13.40 -6.65 -13.68
CA ASN A 510 12.12 -6.51 -14.39
C ASN A 510 12.35 -6.16 -15.88
N TYR A 511 11.28 -6.13 -16.67
CA TYR A 511 11.36 -5.84 -18.11
C TYR A 511 11.92 -4.43 -18.40
N ARG A 512 11.67 -3.44 -17.52
CA ARG A 512 12.19 -2.07 -17.59
C ARG A 512 13.62 -1.94 -17.07
N LYS A 513 14.30 -3.05 -16.74
CA LYS A 513 15.69 -3.16 -16.27
C LYS A 513 15.92 -2.67 -14.84
N GLY A 514 14.86 -2.47 -14.06
CA GLY A 514 14.96 -2.16 -12.64
C GLY A 514 14.96 -3.42 -11.77
N PRO A 515 15.29 -3.29 -10.46
CA PRO A 515 15.27 -4.41 -9.53
C PRO A 515 13.86 -4.79 -9.10
N TYR A 516 13.67 -6.07 -8.76
CA TYR A 516 12.56 -6.48 -7.90
C TYR A 516 12.90 -6.24 -6.44
N HIS A 517 11.90 -5.86 -5.64
CA HIS A 517 12.04 -5.70 -4.20
C HIS A 517 10.80 -6.18 -3.45
N THR A 518 10.96 -6.44 -2.16
CA THR A 518 9.92 -7.09 -1.37
C THR A 518 9.14 -6.11 -0.51
N GLY A 519 7.86 -6.43 -0.30
CA GLY A 519 7.01 -5.83 0.70
C GLY A 519 6.33 -6.87 1.59
N MET A 520 5.88 -6.44 2.74
CA MET A 520 5.19 -7.27 3.74
C MET A 520 3.87 -6.59 4.13
N TYR A 521 2.91 -6.59 3.20
CA TYR A 521 1.55 -6.08 3.42
C TYR A 521 0.53 -6.84 2.56
N THR A 522 -0.74 -6.82 2.95
CA THR A 522 -1.77 -7.69 2.36
C THR A 522 -2.99 -6.97 1.82
N VAL A 523 -3.20 -5.69 2.16
CA VAL A 523 -4.51 -5.06 1.95
C VAL A 523 -5.60 -5.95 2.62
N SER A 524 -6.59 -6.46 1.89
CA SER A 524 -7.52 -7.50 2.40
C SER A 524 -7.24 -8.89 1.83
N ALA A 525 -6.11 -9.07 1.12
CA ALA A 525 -5.77 -10.32 0.44
C ALA A 525 -5.52 -11.52 1.37
N HIS A 526 -5.21 -11.28 2.65
CA HIS A 526 -5.06 -12.35 3.66
C HIS A 526 -6.33 -13.21 3.79
N VAL A 527 -7.52 -12.65 3.54
CA VAL A 527 -8.78 -13.40 3.51
C VAL A 527 -8.85 -14.31 2.28
N PRO A 528 -8.91 -13.80 1.02
CA PRO A 528 -9.02 -14.67 -0.15
C PRO A 528 -7.78 -15.56 -0.39
N MET A 529 -6.59 -15.17 0.06
CA MET A 529 -5.42 -16.05 0.02
C MET A 529 -5.48 -17.15 1.07
N GLY A 530 -6.08 -16.90 2.23
CA GLY A 530 -6.40 -17.93 3.22
C GLY A 530 -7.40 -18.95 2.69
N GLU A 531 -8.40 -18.52 1.89
CA GLU A 531 -9.34 -19.42 1.21
C GLU A 531 -8.64 -20.46 0.30
N HIS A 532 -7.44 -20.15 -0.20
CA HIS A 532 -6.66 -21.03 -1.05
C HIS A 532 -5.71 -21.95 -0.27
N VAL A 533 -5.59 -21.82 1.04
CA VAL A 533 -4.69 -22.63 1.87
C VAL A 533 -5.50 -23.64 2.70
N GLY A 534 -5.10 -24.90 2.66
CA GLY A 534 -5.61 -25.98 3.50
C GLY A 534 -5.35 -25.73 4.99
N ALA A 535 -5.60 -26.72 5.83
CA ALA A 535 -5.20 -26.67 7.23
C ALA A 535 -3.67 -26.53 7.35
N SER A 536 -3.19 -25.77 8.33
CA SER A 536 -1.76 -25.49 8.50
C SER A 536 -1.27 -25.85 9.90
N ALA A 537 0.04 -26.11 10.01
CA ALA A 537 0.66 -26.62 11.23
C ALA A 537 0.68 -25.64 12.40
N ASP A 538 0.33 -24.37 12.18
CA ASP A 538 0.06 -23.40 13.26
C ASP A 538 -1.29 -23.66 13.98
N GLY A 539 -2.09 -24.61 13.50
CA GLY A 539 -3.41 -24.98 14.04
C GLY A 539 -4.59 -24.27 13.34
N ARG A 540 -4.33 -23.55 12.23
CA ARG A 540 -5.37 -22.88 11.41
C ARG A 540 -6.17 -23.91 10.61
N LEU A 541 -7.48 -23.73 10.53
CA LEU A 541 -8.37 -24.58 9.72
C LEU A 541 -8.30 -24.18 8.23
N ALA A 542 -8.57 -25.15 7.36
CA ALA A 542 -8.62 -24.96 5.92
C ALA A 542 -9.56 -23.80 5.53
N GLY A 543 -9.15 -22.96 4.59
CA GLY A 543 -9.95 -21.89 4.03
C GLY A 543 -10.20 -20.69 4.94
N THR A 544 -9.72 -20.70 6.21
CA THR A 544 -9.85 -19.53 7.08
C THR A 544 -8.82 -18.45 6.74
N PRO A 545 -9.06 -17.15 7.10
CA PRO A 545 -8.10 -16.08 6.85
C PRO A 545 -6.70 -16.38 7.43
N LEU A 546 -5.67 -15.90 6.73
CA LEU A 546 -4.32 -15.78 7.27
C LEU A 546 -4.24 -14.57 8.22
N ALA A 547 -3.11 -14.34 8.89
CA ALA A 547 -2.89 -13.14 9.69
C ALA A 547 -3.03 -11.88 8.82
N ASP A 548 -3.42 -10.77 9.42
CA ASP A 548 -3.55 -9.48 8.74
C ASP A 548 -2.20 -8.76 8.59
N GLY A 549 -2.20 -7.64 7.91
CA GLY A 549 -1.01 -6.80 7.74
C GLY A 549 0.04 -7.45 6.86
N GLY A 550 1.07 -7.96 7.41
CA GLY A 550 2.21 -8.61 6.76
C GLY A 550 3.28 -8.93 7.77
N MET A 551 3.47 -8.01 8.74
CA MET A 551 4.36 -8.19 9.89
C MET A 551 3.60 -8.49 11.18
N SER A 552 2.27 -8.38 11.20
CA SER A 552 1.44 -8.63 12.38
C SER A 552 1.46 -10.11 12.78
N ALA A 553 1.32 -10.37 14.08
CA ALA A 553 1.12 -11.72 14.60
C ALA A 553 -0.23 -12.31 14.15
N VAL A 554 -0.37 -13.62 14.24
CA VAL A 554 -1.68 -14.28 14.01
C VAL A 554 -2.65 -13.79 15.10
N TYR A 555 -3.83 -13.36 14.70
CA TYR A 555 -4.84 -12.80 15.59
C TYR A 555 -5.15 -13.70 16.78
N GLY A 556 -5.12 -13.12 17.99
CA GLY A 556 -5.31 -13.82 19.25
C GLY A 556 -4.15 -14.74 19.69
N ARG A 557 -2.95 -14.60 19.07
CA ARG A 557 -1.75 -15.35 19.44
C ARG A 557 -0.65 -14.49 20.07
N ASP A 558 -0.74 -13.20 19.99
CA ASP A 558 0.12 -12.18 20.58
C ASP A 558 -0.28 -11.90 22.05
N LEU A 559 0.07 -12.82 22.93
CA LEU A 559 -0.42 -12.86 24.32
C LEU A 559 0.45 -12.06 25.31
N HIS A 560 1.68 -11.67 24.93
CA HIS A 560 2.64 -11.02 25.83
C HIS A 560 2.61 -9.49 25.73
N GLY A 561 1.58 -8.91 25.10
CA GLY A 561 1.34 -7.49 25.03
C GLY A 561 2.05 -6.77 23.87
N PRO A 562 1.73 -5.48 23.67
CA PRO A 562 2.14 -4.74 22.48
C PRO A 562 3.66 -4.54 22.37
N THR A 563 4.37 -4.39 23.47
CA THR A 563 5.84 -4.26 23.46
C THR A 563 6.53 -5.55 23.00
N ALA A 564 5.98 -6.72 23.34
CA ALA A 564 6.50 -8.00 22.86
C ALA A 564 6.33 -8.13 21.34
N VAL A 565 5.20 -7.67 20.81
CA VAL A 565 4.97 -7.60 19.35
C VAL A 565 6.02 -6.73 18.68
N LEU A 566 6.30 -5.51 19.21
CA LEU A 566 7.34 -4.65 18.63
C LEU A 566 8.71 -5.35 18.60
N LYS A 567 9.09 -6.04 19.68
CA LYS A 567 10.36 -6.76 19.72
C LYS A 567 10.41 -7.93 18.72
N SER A 568 9.34 -8.69 18.56
CA SER A 568 9.26 -9.74 17.54
C SER A 568 9.41 -9.17 16.13
N VAL A 569 8.66 -8.11 15.82
CA VAL A 569 8.72 -7.45 14.51
C VAL A 569 10.11 -6.85 14.25
N SER A 570 10.78 -6.31 15.25
CA SER A 570 12.12 -5.72 15.09
C SER A 570 13.21 -6.74 14.69
N ARG A 571 12.94 -8.05 14.82
CA ARG A 571 13.84 -9.12 14.34
C ARG A 571 13.71 -9.39 12.84
N LEU A 572 12.62 -8.94 12.22
CA LEU A 572 12.50 -8.95 10.75
C LEU A 572 13.47 -7.92 10.16
N SER A 573 14.20 -8.32 9.14
CA SER A 573 15.12 -7.39 8.47
C SER A 573 14.36 -6.30 7.72
N CYS A 574 14.69 -5.03 7.97
CA CYS A 574 14.00 -3.89 7.35
C CYS A 574 14.13 -3.89 5.82
N ASP A 575 15.17 -4.49 5.27
CA ASP A 575 15.36 -4.62 3.82
C ASP A 575 14.38 -5.59 3.13
N CYS A 576 13.61 -6.37 3.91
CA CYS A 576 12.45 -7.11 3.41
C CYS A 576 11.21 -6.21 3.16
N THR A 577 11.26 -4.95 3.57
CA THR A 577 10.14 -4.00 3.53
C THR A 577 10.42 -2.77 2.68
N THR A 578 11.39 -2.81 1.77
CA THR A 578 11.71 -1.70 0.86
C THR A 578 10.54 -1.31 -0.04
N ASN A 579 9.59 -2.22 -0.26
CA ASN A 579 8.30 -1.96 -0.92
C ASN A 579 7.14 -1.82 0.09
N GLY A 580 7.44 -1.44 1.33
CA GLY A 580 6.47 -1.28 2.40
C GLY A 580 6.36 -2.49 3.33
N GLY A 581 6.14 -2.23 4.59
CA GLY A 581 5.83 -3.22 5.61
C GLY A 581 4.64 -2.74 6.43
N LEU A 582 3.82 -3.66 6.95
CA LEU A 582 2.60 -3.29 7.64
C LEU A 582 2.44 -4.05 8.96
N LEU A 583 2.45 -3.27 10.06
CA LEU A 583 2.11 -3.73 11.40
C LEU A 583 0.78 -3.10 11.83
N ASN A 584 -0.23 -3.94 12.05
CA ASN A 584 -1.51 -3.54 12.64
C ASN A 584 -1.51 -3.78 14.15
N MET A 585 -2.06 -2.83 14.90
CA MET A 585 -2.36 -3.02 16.31
C MET A 585 -3.73 -2.44 16.65
N LYS A 586 -4.43 -3.01 17.63
CA LYS A 586 -5.74 -2.53 18.07
C LYS A 586 -5.70 -2.20 19.56
N PHE A 587 -6.09 -0.97 19.90
CA PHE A 587 -6.17 -0.49 21.28
C PHE A 587 -7.60 -0.12 21.64
N LEU A 588 -7.92 -0.21 22.94
CA LEU A 588 -9.21 0.24 23.43
C LEU A 588 -9.21 1.77 23.55
N PRO A 589 -10.35 2.46 23.24
CA PRO A 589 -10.48 3.92 23.36
C PRO A 589 -10.19 4.43 24.78
N GLU A 590 -10.41 3.61 25.80
CA GLU A 590 -10.19 3.93 27.21
C GLU A 590 -8.73 4.27 27.51
N PHE A 591 -7.80 3.71 26.75
CA PHE A 591 -6.37 3.99 26.92
C PHE A 591 -6.02 5.46 26.66
N PHE A 592 -6.78 6.15 25.80
CA PHE A 592 -6.51 7.52 25.35
C PHE A 592 -7.33 8.60 26.08
N GLN A 593 -8.05 8.26 27.14
CA GLN A 593 -8.97 9.20 27.81
C GLN A 593 -8.30 10.33 28.57
N ASN A 594 -7.00 10.23 28.87
CA ASN A 594 -6.27 11.23 29.63
C ASN A 594 -4.85 11.47 29.07
N GLU A 595 -4.20 12.55 29.51
CA GLU A 595 -2.85 12.91 29.06
C GLU A 595 -1.81 11.83 29.36
N GLN A 596 -1.97 11.08 30.46
CA GLN A 596 -1.05 10.00 30.79
C GLN A 596 -1.09 8.87 29.72
N GLY A 597 -2.27 8.55 29.19
CA GLY A 597 -2.42 7.61 28.08
C GLY A 597 -1.74 8.13 26.80
N ILE A 598 -1.92 9.41 26.49
CA ILE A 598 -1.28 10.09 25.35
C ILE A 598 0.26 10.04 25.51
N ASP A 599 0.78 10.36 26.70
CA ASP A 599 2.22 10.36 26.98
C ASP A 599 2.83 8.94 26.87
N LYS A 600 2.14 7.94 27.42
CA LYS A 600 2.56 6.53 27.31
C LYS A 600 2.60 6.07 25.85
N PHE A 601 1.56 6.44 25.07
CA PHE A 601 1.51 6.07 23.66
C PHE A 601 2.59 6.79 22.83
N ALA A 602 2.88 8.05 23.14
CA ALA A 602 4.02 8.76 22.56
C ALA A 602 5.35 8.04 22.88
N GLY A 603 5.54 7.58 24.13
CA GLY A 603 6.69 6.74 24.51
C GLY A 603 6.76 5.41 23.76
N PHE A 604 5.60 4.78 23.49
CA PHE A 604 5.51 3.57 22.68
C PHE A 604 5.95 3.83 21.23
N LEU A 605 5.57 4.96 20.64
CA LEU A 605 6.03 5.36 19.31
C LEU A 605 7.53 5.70 19.30
N ARG A 606 8.10 6.24 20.39
CA ARG A 606 9.55 6.40 20.51
C ARG A 606 10.25 5.03 20.50
N THR A 607 9.70 4.05 21.23
CA THR A 607 10.21 2.67 21.22
C THR A 607 10.13 2.04 19.83
N PHE A 608 9.05 2.28 19.10
CA PHE A 608 8.91 1.87 17.68
C PHE A 608 10.04 2.45 16.81
N VAL A 609 10.38 3.74 16.99
CA VAL A 609 11.49 4.38 16.26
C VAL A 609 12.83 3.74 16.66
N ASP A 610 13.11 3.57 17.95
CA ASP A 610 14.37 3.00 18.45
C ASP A 610 14.60 1.55 18.03
N LEU A 611 13.53 0.74 17.94
CA LEU A 611 13.56 -0.63 17.45
C LEU A 611 13.66 -0.74 15.92
N ARG A 612 13.70 0.39 15.20
CA ARG A 612 13.82 0.44 13.75
C ARG A 612 12.73 -0.35 13.02
N ILE A 613 11.51 -0.37 13.54
CA ILE A 613 10.37 -0.97 12.85
C ILE A 613 9.92 0.00 11.75
N PRO A 614 9.72 -0.45 10.49
CA PRO A 614 9.48 0.47 9.38
C PRO A 614 8.12 1.16 9.41
N HIS A 615 7.08 0.49 9.90
CA HIS A 615 5.70 0.99 9.87
C HIS A 615 4.86 0.46 11.01
N ILE A 616 3.91 1.28 11.47
CA ILE A 616 2.85 0.89 12.41
C ILE A 616 1.58 1.70 12.18
N GLN A 617 0.43 1.05 12.33
CA GLN A 617 -0.88 1.68 12.29
C GLN A 617 -1.83 1.10 13.36
N PHE A 618 -2.91 1.83 13.66
CA PHE A 618 -3.75 1.52 14.80
C PHE A 618 -5.24 1.51 14.47
N ASN A 619 -5.96 0.56 15.05
CA ASN A 619 -7.39 0.63 15.27
C ASN A 619 -7.65 1.06 16.73
N VAL A 620 -8.52 2.05 16.94
CA VAL A 620 -8.97 2.44 18.26
C VAL A 620 -10.48 2.27 18.30
N VAL A 621 -10.91 1.06 18.66
CA VAL A 621 -12.33 0.64 18.61
C VAL A 621 -12.58 -0.52 19.58
N ARG A 622 -13.77 -0.55 20.17
CA ARG A 622 -14.21 -1.66 21.03
C ARG A 622 -14.74 -2.83 20.18
N LYS A 623 -14.50 -4.03 20.65
CA LYS A 623 -15.05 -5.26 20.02
C LYS A 623 -16.57 -5.25 20.04
N GLU A 624 -17.17 -4.74 21.12
CA GLU A 624 -18.61 -4.62 21.32
C GLU A 624 -19.26 -3.72 20.27
N ASP A 625 -18.62 -2.59 19.91
CA ASP A 625 -19.10 -1.67 18.88
C ASP A 625 -19.09 -2.34 17.49
N LEU A 626 -18.05 -3.11 17.17
CA LEU A 626 -17.98 -3.88 15.93
C LEU A 626 -19.06 -4.96 15.85
N LEU A 627 -19.30 -5.70 16.95
CA LEU A 627 -20.37 -6.70 17.03
C LEU A 627 -21.78 -6.05 16.94
N ALA A 628 -21.95 -4.87 17.51
CA ALA A 628 -23.20 -4.11 17.40
C ALA A 628 -23.40 -3.61 15.95
N ALA A 629 -22.33 -3.14 15.30
CA ALA A 629 -22.37 -2.70 13.91
C ALA A 629 -22.72 -3.84 12.93
N GLN A 630 -22.30 -5.08 13.19
CA GLN A 630 -22.74 -6.24 12.40
C GLN A 630 -24.24 -6.50 12.52
N LYS A 631 -24.82 -6.26 13.71
CA LYS A 631 -26.25 -6.53 13.98
C LYS A 631 -27.14 -5.39 13.51
N HIS A 632 -26.68 -4.15 13.60
CA HIS A 632 -27.43 -2.92 13.35
C HIS A 632 -26.64 -1.96 12.42
N PRO A 633 -26.32 -2.38 11.17
CA PRO A 633 -25.42 -1.61 10.29
C PRO A 633 -25.91 -0.19 10.00
N GLU A 634 -27.23 0.05 10.01
CA GLU A 634 -27.82 1.36 9.78
C GLU A 634 -27.50 2.39 10.88
N GLN A 635 -27.21 1.92 12.10
CA GLN A 635 -26.82 2.78 13.24
C GLN A 635 -25.34 3.11 13.27
N TYR A 636 -24.54 2.35 12.52
CA TYR A 636 -23.07 2.44 12.48
C TYR A 636 -22.54 2.72 11.07
N ALA A 637 -23.37 3.36 10.21
CA ALA A 637 -23.00 3.63 8.82
C ALA A 637 -21.70 4.45 8.66
N SER A 638 -21.36 5.28 9.65
CA SER A 638 -20.13 6.09 9.66
C SER A 638 -18.96 5.45 10.41
N LEU A 639 -19.14 4.25 10.99
CA LEU A 639 -18.05 3.58 11.72
C LEU A 639 -16.95 3.17 10.75
N THR A 640 -15.78 3.77 10.91
CA THR A 640 -14.58 3.43 10.13
C THR A 640 -13.67 2.50 10.89
N VAL A 641 -12.95 1.65 10.17
CA VAL A 641 -11.91 0.77 10.70
C VAL A 641 -10.68 0.80 9.80
N ARG A 642 -9.52 0.62 10.40
CA ARG A 642 -8.28 0.41 9.67
C ARG A 642 -8.17 -1.06 9.27
N VAL A 643 -8.19 -1.33 7.99
CA VAL A 643 -8.10 -2.71 7.46
C VAL A 643 -6.65 -3.16 7.44
N ALA A 644 -5.91 -2.79 6.42
CA ALA A 644 -4.47 -2.98 6.33
C ALA A 644 -3.92 -1.97 5.32
N GLY A 645 -3.40 -0.84 5.82
CA GLY A 645 -2.88 0.27 5.02
C GLY A 645 -3.92 1.27 4.52
N TYR A 646 -5.22 1.01 4.75
CA TYR A 646 -6.31 1.91 4.38
C TYR A 646 -7.47 1.83 5.38
N THR A 647 -8.29 2.87 5.40
CA THR A 647 -9.51 2.96 6.21
C THR A 647 -10.74 2.70 5.34
N ALA A 648 -11.72 1.97 5.87
CA ALA A 648 -12.99 1.69 5.21
C ALA A 648 -14.15 1.78 6.21
N TYR A 649 -15.36 1.96 5.72
CA TYR A 649 -16.57 1.82 6.53
C TYR A 649 -16.80 0.36 6.88
N PHE A 650 -16.85 0.06 8.18
CA PHE A 650 -16.92 -1.32 8.67
C PHE A 650 -18.12 -2.09 8.11
N VAL A 651 -19.27 -1.44 8.05
CA VAL A 651 -20.53 -2.05 7.60
C VAL A 651 -20.56 -2.37 6.10
N GLU A 652 -19.65 -1.80 5.31
CA GLU A 652 -19.52 -2.05 3.87
C GLU A 652 -18.58 -3.23 3.55
N LEU A 653 -17.81 -3.71 4.52
CA LEU A 653 -16.89 -4.83 4.36
C LEU A 653 -17.65 -6.17 4.30
N ALA A 654 -17.08 -7.13 3.59
CA ALA A 654 -17.57 -8.51 3.59
C ALA A 654 -17.50 -9.10 5.02
N GLN A 655 -18.44 -9.98 5.34
CA GLN A 655 -18.58 -10.52 6.71
C GLN A 655 -17.33 -11.26 7.19
N GLU A 656 -16.63 -11.96 6.30
CA GLU A 656 -15.39 -12.67 6.61
C GLU A 656 -14.30 -11.69 7.09
N LEU A 657 -14.17 -10.55 6.42
CA LEU A 657 -13.22 -9.50 6.80
C LEU A 657 -13.66 -8.78 8.08
N GLN A 658 -14.96 -8.52 8.26
CA GLN A 658 -15.48 -7.98 9.52
C GLN A 658 -15.15 -8.91 10.70
N ASN A 659 -15.37 -10.22 10.54
CA ASN A 659 -15.08 -11.23 11.56
C ASN A 659 -13.58 -11.27 11.90
N GLU A 660 -12.73 -11.15 10.91
CA GLU A 660 -11.28 -11.10 11.09
C GLU A 660 -10.88 -9.86 11.91
N ILE A 661 -11.38 -8.66 11.57
CA ILE A 661 -11.09 -7.42 12.31
C ILE A 661 -11.58 -7.50 13.76
N ILE A 662 -12.74 -8.12 14.00
CA ILE A 662 -13.27 -8.36 15.34
C ILE A 662 -12.33 -9.28 16.14
N ALA A 663 -11.75 -10.29 15.48
CA ALA A 663 -10.89 -11.29 16.12
C ALA A 663 -9.48 -10.78 16.47
N ARG A 664 -9.03 -9.64 15.90
CA ARG A 664 -7.72 -9.05 16.22
C ARG A 664 -7.58 -8.78 17.71
N THR A 665 -6.39 -9.02 18.25
CA THR A 665 -6.06 -8.75 19.66
C THR A 665 -6.31 -7.29 19.99
N SER A 666 -6.98 -7.02 21.11
CA SER A 666 -7.22 -5.68 21.64
C SER A 666 -6.36 -5.46 22.87
N TYR A 667 -5.57 -4.37 22.87
CA TYR A 667 -4.72 -4.02 23.99
C TYR A 667 -5.40 -2.97 24.88
N GLU A 668 -5.38 -3.22 26.19
CA GLU A 668 -5.91 -2.29 27.22
C GLU A 668 -4.83 -1.31 27.69
N GLY A 669 -3.57 -1.62 27.42
CA GLY A 669 -2.40 -0.83 27.85
C GLY A 669 -1.11 -1.25 27.18
N ILE A 670 -0.05 -0.52 27.53
CA ILE A 670 1.34 -0.71 27.08
C ILE A 670 2.19 -1.12 28.28
#